data_efcad0b895c79409854e07aeeb48956c
#
_entry.id   efcad0b895c79409854e07aeeb48956c
#
_cell.length_a   1.000
_cell.length_b   1.000
_cell.length_c   1.000
_cell.angle_alpha   90.00
_cell.angle_beta   90.00
_cell.angle_gamma   90.00
#
_symmetry.space_group_name_H-M   'P 1'
#
loop_
_entity.id
_entity.type
_entity.pdbx_description
1 polymer ?
#
loop_
_entity_poly.entity_id
_entity_poly.type
_entity_poly.pdbx_seq_one_letter_code
_entity_poly.pdbx_strand_id
1 'polypeptide(L)'
;MPKVTVLRPDSLGKDFIPPEYLQNGNGQYDIRNMQSVHPIEKWRNLRSDEIERLVKNQNTAENWDDILVTNIFDPSLIRNNKFFGLVRIGSVQDLVLRHHDLKLSVGITNSLVISCDIGNDAAIHNVHYLSHYIVGDRCVLFNIMEMNTTDHAKFGNGIIKEGEDENVRVWLDLVNEAGLRQVLPFDGMLPADAWLWAKYKDDSALQDKLKQMTQNIYDVRRGYYGTIGNECVIKNSHTLKDVKVGDGCYIKGANKLKNLTVNSSVEEPSQIGEGVELVNGIIGYGCRIFYGCKAVRFILGNNSNLKYGARLINSFLGDNSTISCCEVLNSLIFPAHEQHHNNSFLVAAVVCGQSNIAAGATIGSNHNSRANDSEVVAGRGFWPGLCVSLKHSSRFASFTLLSKSDYPFELNIMLPFSLVNNNLGKDQLEVMPAFWWMYNMYALERNSRKFVSRDMRRQKLQNIEFETLAPDTVEEIITALSKLERWTAKAWLRERGQEVDALPDEELIATGKEILSGSEESVGRLEIRGEMMEHSGRSVIILKAHKAYHSYKAMLVYYAVSNLAGFLTSQPEMDFDSMCEHLGGSRETFWMNLGGQLMPENEIDRLRSDIGTGILDSWEAVHNRYDELWDNYGISRQKHAFATLCYIYNTEKLTPGIWDAALVKSIEIKQFVRDQVYLTRKKDYDNPFRIMIFRNDDEKKAVIGDIEDNDFIRLVRDETAAFLENIEGLRSRFR
;
A
#
# COMPACT_ATOMS: atom_id res chain seq x y z
N MET A 1 1.18 -32.06 22.88
CA MET A 1 0.02 -32.09 21.98
C MET A 1 -1.24 -32.05 22.81
N PRO A 2 -2.28 -31.32 22.43
CA PRO A 2 -3.56 -31.34 23.13
C PRO A 2 -4.14 -32.76 23.10
N LYS A 3 -4.68 -33.22 24.23
CA LYS A 3 -5.34 -34.53 24.33
C LYS A 3 -6.75 -34.43 23.73
N VAL A 4 -7.22 -35.54 23.15
CA VAL A 4 -8.64 -35.65 22.80
C VAL A 4 -9.46 -35.62 24.11
N THR A 5 -10.39 -34.67 24.20
CA THR A 5 -11.29 -34.50 25.35
C THR A 5 -12.62 -35.15 25.02
N VAL A 6 -13.17 -35.90 25.96
CA VAL A 6 -14.50 -36.52 25.83
C VAL A 6 -15.50 -35.57 26.48
N LEU A 7 -16.46 -35.12 25.71
CA LEU A 7 -17.57 -34.24 26.15
C LEU A 7 -18.89 -35.00 26.12
N ARG A 8 -19.94 -34.42 26.71
CA ARG A 8 -21.29 -34.97 26.63
C ARG A 8 -21.90 -34.74 25.25
N PRO A 9 -22.79 -35.61 24.75
CA PRO A 9 -23.41 -35.44 23.44
C PRO A 9 -24.13 -34.08 23.27
N ASP A 10 -24.77 -33.59 24.35
CA ASP A 10 -25.52 -32.35 24.39
C ASP A 10 -24.66 -31.07 24.39
N SER A 11 -23.32 -31.22 24.50
CA SER A 11 -22.40 -30.08 24.38
C SER A 11 -22.24 -29.58 22.93
N LEU A 12 -22.57 -30.43 21.96
CA LEU A 12 -22.37 -30.05 20.55
C LEU A 12 -23.33 -28.94 20.13
N GLY A 13 -22.81 -27.73 19.96
CA GLY A 13 -23.58 -26.54 19.59
C GLY A 13 -24.26 -25.78 20.73
N LYS A 14 -24.09 -26.23 22.00
CA LYS A 14 -24.70 -25.57 23.16
C LYS A 14 -23.70 -25.02 24.19
N ASP A 15 -22.45 -25.44 24.14
CA ASP A 15 -21.36 -25.03 25.04
C ASP A 15 -20.31 -24.17 24.26
N PHE A 16 -20.76 -23.28 23.43
CA PHE A 16 -19.84 -22.45 22.61
C PHE A 16 -19.05 -21.46 23.46
N ILE A 17 -19.75 -20.74 24.35
CA ILE A 17 -19.12 -19.83 25.31
C ILE A 17 -18.96 -20.57 26.62
N PRO A 18 -17.73 -20.71 27.18
CA PRO A 18 -17.54 -21.32 28.49
C PRO A 18 -18.36 -20.60 29.56
N PRO A 19 -18.96 -21.37 30.53
CA PRO A 19 -19.90 -20.79 31.50
C PRO A 19 -19.36 -19.63 32.33
N GLU A 20 -18.06 -19.59 32.60
CA GLU A 20 -17.40 -18.52 33.32
C GLU A 20 -17.42 -17.16 32.62
N TYR A 21 -17.69 -17.14 31.32
CA TYR A 21 -17.81 -15.91 30.50
C TYR A 21 -19.27 -15.56 30.16
N LEU A 22 -20.23 -16.33 30.63
CA LEU A 22 -21.65 -16.01 30.54
C LEU A 22 -22.06 -15.16 31.76
N GLN A 23 -21.96 -13.83 31.62
CA GLN A 23 -22.28 -12.92 32.75
C GLN A 23 -23.79 -12.74 32.90
N ASN A 24 -24.27 -12.77 34.19
CA ASN A 24 -25.53 -12.23 34.67
C ASN A 24 -26.77 -12.39 33.77
N GLY A 25 -27.08 -13.63 33.36
CA GLY A 25 -28.29 -13.92 32.61
C GLY A 25 -28.15 -13.87 31.09
N ASN A 26 -26.93 -13.61 30.57
CA ASN A 26 -26.66 -13.75 29.14
C ASN A 26 -26.67 -15.21 28.71
N GLY A 27 -27.32 -15.50 27.60
CA GLY A 27 -27.37 -16.82 26.97
C GLY A 27 -26.25 -17.05 25.97
N GLN A 28 -26.02 -18.33 25.63
CA GLN A 28 -25.06 -18.77 24.61
C GLN A 28 -25.24 -18.09 23.24
N TYR A 29 -26.40 -17.54 22.95
CA TYR A 29 -26.78 -17.00 21.65
C TYR A 29 -26.93 -15.47 21.62
N ASP A 30 -26.68 -14.76 22.73
CA ASP A 30 -26.93 -13.32 22.79
C ASP A 30 -26.01 -12.54 21.86
N ILE A 31 -24.73 -12.88 21.82
CA ILE A 31 -23.77 -12.25 20.87
C ILE A 31 -24.17 -12.53 19.43
N ARG A 32 -24.55 -13.76 19.10
CA ARG A 32 -25.06 -14.11 17.77
C ARG A 32 -26.30 -13.30 17.42
N ASN A 33 -27.23 -13.12 18.39
CA ASN A 33 -28.44 -12.33 18.16
C ASN A 33 -28.11 -10.85 17.87
N MET A 34 -27.09 -10.30 18.51
CA MET A 34 -26.60 -8.95 18.22
C MET A 34 -25.95 -8.85 16.81
N GLN A 35 -25.29 -9.89 16.34
CA GLN A 35 -24.70 -9.94 14.99
C GLN A 35 -25.74 -10.19 13.89
N SER A 36 -26.87 -10.81 14.23
CA SER A 36 -27.88 -11.17 13.25
C SER A 36 -28.57 -9.94 12.66
N VAL A 37 -28.62 -9.85 11.35
CA VAL A 37 -29.35 -8.79 10.61
C VAL A 37 -30.87 -9.04 10.59
N HIS A 38 -31.32 -10.20 11.01
CA HIS A 38 -32.73 -10.57 11.02
C HIS A 38 -33.32 -10.44 12.43
N PRO A 39 -34.46 -9.76 12.61
CA PRO A 39 -35.13 -9.66 13.89
C PRO A 39 -35.60 -11.03 14.37
N ILE A 40 -35.63 -11.21 15.68
CA ILE A 40 -36.00 -12.50 16.32
C ILE A 40 -37.44 -12.93 15.91
N GLU A 41 -38.36 -12.00 15.72
CA GLU A 41 -39.76 -12.23 15.35
C GLU A 41 -39.91 -12.82 13.93
N LYS A 42 -38.88 -12.81 13.11
CA LYS A 42 -38.88 -13.44 11.80
C LYS A 42 -38.92 -14.97 11.90
N TRP A 43 -38.50 -15.55 13.02
CA TRP A 43 -38.28 -16.96 13.19
C TRP A 43 -39.49 -17.65 13.85
N ARG A 44 -39.87 -18.82 13.35
CA ARG A 44 -40.87 -19.70 13.93
C ARG A 44 -40.36 -21.14 14.02
N ASN A 45 -40.94 -21.91 14.90
CA ASN A 45 -40.71 -23.34 14.97
C ASN A 45 -41.20 -24.05 13.72
N LEU A 46 -40.62 -25.22 13.45
CA LEU A 46 -41.11 -26.13 12.42
C LEU A 46 -42.52 -26.64 12.71
N ARG A 47 -43.31 -26.80 11.70
CA ARG A 47 -44.61 -27.51 11.77
C ARG A 47 -44.36 -29.02 11.73
N SER A 48 -45.34 -29.81 12.22
CA SER A 48 -45.25 -31.28 12.24
C SER A 48 -45.09 -31.89 10.85
N ASP A 49 -45.78 -31.36 9.84
CA ASP A 49 -45.65 -31.77 8.45
C ASP A 49 -44.28 -31.47 7.85
N GLU A 50 -43.68 -30.35 8.25
CA GLU A 50 -42.29 -29.98 7.86
C GLU A 50 -41.28 -30.95 8.48
N ILE A 51 -41.43 -31.26 9.77
CA ILE A 51 -40.57 -32.23 10.46
C ILE A 51 -40.66 -33.61 9.80
N GLU A 52 -41.90 -34.09 9.53
CA GLU A 52 -42.11 -35.37 8.83
C GLU A 52 -41.41 -35.39 7.48
N ARG A 53 -41.50 -34.29 6.72
CA ARG A 53 -40.83 -34.18 5.42
C ARG A 53 -39.30 -34.17 5.55
N LEU A 54 -38.75 -33.43 6.54
CA LEU A 54 -37.32 -33.39 6.82
C LEU A 54 -36.78 -34.78 7.18
N VAL A 55 -37.47 -35.54 8.01
CA VAL A 55 -37.08 -36.91 8.37
C VAL A 55 -37.15 -37.86 7.16
N LYS A 56 -38.18 -37.76 6.34
CA LYS A 56 -38.28 -38.50 5.07
C LYS A 56 -37.12 -38.16 4.10
N ASN A 57 -36.61 -36.95 4.14
CA ASN A 57 -35.45 -36.51 3.38
C ASN A 57 -34.10 -36.84 4.06
N GLN A 58 -34.10 -37.75 5.06
CA GLN A 58 -32.92 -38.24 5.77
C GLN A 58 -32.17 -37.13 6.59
N ASN A 59 -32.86 -36.09 7.00
CA ASN A 59 -32.30 -35.13 7.94
C ASN A 59 -32.45 -35.65 9.38
N THR A 60 -31.50 -35.29 10.22
CA THR A 60 -31.53 -35.57 11.67
C THR A 60 -31.23 -34.29 12.46
N ALA A 61 -31.92 -34.13 13.58
CA ALA A 61 -31.64 -33.07 14.56
C ALA A 61 -31.60 -33.70 15.95
N GLU A 62 -30.76 -33.13 16.83
CA GLU A 62 -30.78 -33.50 18.26
C GLU A 62 -32.13 -33.14 18.87
N ASN A 63 -32.60 -31.92 18.59
CA ASN A 63 -33.92 -31.43 18.97
C ASN A 63 -34.48 -30.59 17.81
N TRP A 64 -35.70 -30.95 17.31
CA TRP A 64 -36.34 -30.23 16.22
C TRP A 64 -36.83 -28.85 16.65
N ASP A 65 -37.03 -28.58 17.94
CA ASP A 65 -37.39 -27.25 18.46
C ASP A 65 -36.24 -26.26 18.38
N ASP A 66 -35.00 -26.74 18.22
CA ASP A 66 -33.78 -25.92 18.00
C ASP A 66 -33.62 -25.54 16.51
N ILE A 67 -34.51 -25.97 15.63
CA ILE A 67 -34.48 -25.59 14.20
C ILE A 67 -35.59 -24.56 13.96
N LEU A 68 -35.19 -23.32 13.74
CA LEU A 68 -36.14 -22.23 13.46
C LEU A 68 -36.11 -21.88 11.97
N VAL A 69 -37.24 -21.57 11.41
CA VAL A 69 -37.41 -21.26 9.99
C VAL A 69 -38.25 -20.00 9.79
N THR A 70 -38.23 -19.45 8.58
CA THR A 70 -39.14 -18.37 8.18
C THR A 70 -40.47 -18.91 7.69
N ASN A 71 -41.41 -18.01 7.39
CA ASN A 71 -42.70 -18.41 6.83
C ASN A 71 -42.60 -19.03 5.42
N ILE A 72 -41.58 -18.65 4.66
CA ILE A 72 -41.28 -19.19 3.32
C ILE A 72 -40.22 -20.27 3.48
N PHE A 73 -40.62 -21.51 3.68
CA PHE A 73 -39.72 -22.62 3.91
C PHE A 73 -40.22 -23.89 3.20
N ASP A 74 -39.48 -24.36 2.20
CA ASP A 74 -39.73 -25.63 1.52
C ASP A 74 -38.83 -26.74 2.08
N PRO A 75 -39.29 -27.61 2.97
CA PRO A 75 -38.50 -28.69 3.54
C PRO A 75 -38.03 -29.73 2.50
N SER A 76 -38.61 -29.75 1.29
CA SER A 76 -38.19 -30.69 0.23
C SER A 76 -36.78 -30.41 -0.29
N LEU A 77 -36.29 -29.20 -0.11
CA LEU A 77 -34.95 -28.73 -0.54
C LEU A 77 -33.87 -29.00 0.52
N ILE A 78 -34.23 -29.48 1.70
CA ILE A 78 -33.34 -29.82 2.78
C ILE A 78 -33.20 -31.34 2.86
N ARG A 79 -31.99 -31.89 2.57
CA ARG A 79 -31.80 -33.34 2.39
C ARG A 79 -30.49 -33.84 2.96
N ASN A 80 -30.54 -34.96 3.71
CA ASN A 80 -29.39 -35.70 4.24
C ASN A 80 -28.43 -34.81 5.06
N ASN A 81 -28.97 -34.02 5.99
CA ASN A 81 -28.19 -33.16 6.88
C ASN A 81 -28.25 -33.61 8.33
N LYS A 82 -27.25 -33.20 9.13
CA LYS A 82 -27.25 -33.34 10.59
C LYS A 82 -27.23 -31.96 11.22
N PHE A 83 -28.21 -31.66 12.08
CA PHE A 83 -28.35 -30.38 12.76
C PHE A 83 -28.10 -30.54 14.26
N PHE A 84 -27.30 -29.65 14.84
CA PHE A 84 -27.01 -29.57 16.26
C PHE A 84 -27.08 -28.13 16.76
N GLY A 85 -27.54 -27.97 18.02
CA GLY A 85 -27.75 -26.66 18.62
C GLY A 85 -28.79 -25.82 17.86
N LEU A 86 -28.90 -24.55 18.17
CA LEU A 86 -29.87 -23.67 17.56
C LEU A 86 -29.47 -23.29 16.12
N VAL A 87 -30.21 -23.76 15.13
CA VAL A 87 -29.99 -23.43 13.71
C VAL A 87 -31.21 -22.63 13.21
N ARG A 88 -30.93 -21.51 12.54
CA ARG A 88 -31.97 -20.68 11.91
C ARG A 88 -31.78 -20.72 10.40
N ILE A 89 -32.87 -20.94 9.66
CA ILE A 89 -32.84 -21.07 8.20
C ILE A 89 -33.81 -20.04 7.61
N GLY A 90 -33.30 -19.14 6.81
CA GLY A 90 -34.05 -18.11 6.09
C GLY A 90 -35.06 -18.68 5.09
N SER A 91 -35.51 -17.87 4.17
CA SER A 91 -36.41 -18.32 3.10
C SER A 91 -35.73 -19.38 2.25
N VAL A 92 -36.43 -20.46 1.94
CA VAL A 92 -35.95 -21.53 1.06
C VAL A 92 -37.02 -21.77 0.01
N GLN A 93 -36.72 -21.44 -1.23
CA GLN A 93 -37.61 -21.53 -2.38
C GLN A 93 -37.01 -22.41 -3.48
N ASP A 94 -37.82 -22.97 -4.34
CA ASP A 94 -37.39 -23.79 -5.48
C ASP A 94 -36.79 -22.89 -6.57
N LEU A 95 -35.56 -22.44 -6.31
CA LEU A 95 -34.76 -21.54 -7.15
C LEU A 95 -33.40 -22.17 -7.47
N VAL A 96 -32.75 -21.65 -8.49
CA VAL A 96 -31.37 -22.03 -8.88
C VAL A 96 -30.49 -20.78 -8.86
N LEU A 97 -29.41 -20.80 -8.07
CA LEU A 97 -28.38 -19.80 -8.09
C LEU A 97 -27.37 -20.11 -9.20
N ARG A 98 -26.96 -19.08 -9.91
CA ARG A 98 -25.93 -19.17 -10.96
C ARG A 98 -24.78 -18.23 -10.68
N HIS A 99 -23.57 -18.77 -10.71
CA HIS A 99 -22.32 -17.99 -10.68
C HIS A 99 -21.40 -18.52 -11.77
N HIS A 100 -21.12 -17.71 -12.81
CA HIS A 100 -20.48 -18.16 -14.05
C HIS A 100 -21.22 -19.38 -14.65
N ASP A 101 -20.51 -20.50 -14.79
CA ASP A 101 -21.06 -21.76 -15.33
C ASP A 101 -21.63 -22.69 -14.25
N LEU A 102 -21.38 -22.38 -12.97
CA LEU A 102 -21.94 -23.15 -11.86
C LEU A 102 -23.39 -22.80 -11.65
N LYS A 103 -24.25 -23.81 -11.61
CA LYS A 103 -25.67 -23.70 -11.25
C LYS A 103 -25.96 -24.66 -10.11
N LEU A 104 -26.51 -24.15 -9.02
CA LEU A 104 -26.90 -24.95 -7.85
C LEU A 104 -28.30 -24.59 -7.40
N SER A 105 -29.07 -25.61 -7.03
CA SER A 105 -30.40 -25.39 -6.42
C SER A 105 -30.22 -24.75 -5.05
N VAL A 106 -31.14 -23.88 -4.68
CA VAL A 106 -31.30 -23.42 -3.29
C VAL A 106 -31.58 -24.60 -2.39
N GLY A 107 -31.11 -24.52 -1.14
CA GLY A 107 -31.33 -25.55 -0.12
C GLY A 107 -30.05 -26.02 0.55
N ILE A 108 -30.18 -27.01 1.45
CA ILE A 108 -29.07 -27.54 2.23
C ILE A 108 -29.00 -29.04 2.01
N THR A 109 -27.86 -29.55 1.53
CA THR A 109 -27.70 -31.00 1.30
C THR A 109 -26.37 -31.55 1.76
N ASN A 110 -26.38 -32.77 2.28
CA ASN A 110 -25.17 -33.53 2.68
C ASN A 110 -24.24 -32.74 3.61
N SER A 111 -24.77 -32.05 4.62
CA SER A 111 -23.99 -31.14 5.45
C SER A 111 -24.21 -31.40 6.95
N LEU A 112 -23.18 -31.15 7.74
CA LEU A 112 -23.27 -31.08 9.20
C LEU A 112 -23.32 -29.60 9.59
N VAL A 113 -24.41 -29.15 10.20
CA VAL A 113 -24.66 -27.74 10.56
C VAL A 113 -24.83 -27.61 12.07
N ILE A 114 -23.99 -26.79 12.70
CA ILE A 114 -23.96 -26.66 14.16
C ILE A 114 -24.10 -25.18 14.52
N SER A 115 -25.21 -24.82 15.19
CA SER A 115 -25.45 -23.47 15.71
C SER A 115 -25.16 -22.36 14.68
N CYS A 116 -25.84 -22.40 13.52
CA CYS A 116 -25.66 -21.44 12.43
C CYS A 116 -26.94 -20.66 12.13
N ASP A 117 -26.76 -19.42 11.62
CA ASP A 117 -27.82 -18.69 10.92
C ASP A 117 -27.55 -18.78 9.41
N ILE A 118 -28.55 -19.21 8.65
CA ILE A 118 -28.47 -19.30 7.20
C ILE A 118 -29.44 -18.27 6.62
N GLY A 119 -28.93 -17.43 5.74
CA GLY A 119 -29.70 -16.39 5.05
C GLY A 119 -30.72 -16.93 4.05
N ASN A 120 -31.42 -16.01 3.38
CA ASN A 120 -32.46 -16.36 2.43
C ASN A 120 -31.87 -16.96 1.15
N ASP A 121 -32.52 -18.01 0.64
CA ASP A 121 -32.24 -18.64 -0.65
C ASP A 121 -30.75 -19.00 -0.85
N ALA A 122 -30.09 -19.48 0.20
CA ALA A 122 -28.71 -19.96 0.14
C ALA A 122 -28.64 -21.39 -0.45
N ALA A 123 -27.59 -21.70 -1.17
CA ALA A 123 -27.26 -23.04 -1.69
C ALA A 123 -26.04 -23.60 -0.92
N ILE A 124 -26.30 -24.54 -0.01
CA ILE A 124 -25.28 -25.14 0.85
C ILE A 124 -25.23 -26.65 0.57
N HIS A 125 -24.18 -27.09 -0.11
CA HIS A 125 -24.07 -28.48 -0.54
C HIS A 125 -22.70 -29.08 -0.24
N ASN A 126 -22.70 -30.26 0.39
CA ASN A 126 -21.47 -31.00 0.73
C ASN A 126 -20.50 -30.16 1.63
N VAL A 127 -21.04 -29.50 2.65
CA VAL A 127 -20.25 -28.83 3.67
C VAL A 127 -20.10 -29.80 4.85
N HIS A 128 -18.92 -30.42 4.96
CA HIS A 128 -18.71 -31.53 5.89
C HIS A 128 -18.78 -31.13 7.36
N TYR A 129 -18.39 -29.88 7.67
CA TYR A 129 -18.47 -29.31 9.01
C TYR A 129 -18.69 -27.80 8.92
N LEU A 130 -19.90 -27.34 9.25
CA LEU A 130 -20.27 -25.92 9.31
C LEU A 130 -20.71 -25.57 10.73
N SER A 131 -19.96 -24.74 11.43
CA SER A 131 -20.17 -24.49 12.86
C SER A 131 -19.97 -23.02 13.23
N HIS A 132 -20.97 -22.45 13.90
CA HIS A 132 -20.95 -21.08 14.45
C HIS A 132 -20.67 -20.00 13.39
N TYR A 133 -21.47 -20.03 12.32
CA TYR A 133 -21.45 -19.04 11.25
C TYR A 133 -22.82 -18.37 11.07
N ILE A 134 -22.78 -17.10 10.68
CA ILE A 134 -23.89 -16.35 10.12
C ILE A 134 -23.62 -16.21 8.62
N VAL A 135 -24.43 -16.87 7.80
CA VAL A 135 -24.32 -16.88 6.33
C VAL A 135 -25.37 -15.94 5.77
N GLY A 136 -24.96 -15.01 4.92
CA GLY A 136 -25.84 -14.04 4.27
C GLY A 136 -26.77 -14.64 3.19
N ASP A 137 -27.56 -13.78 2.58
CA ASP A 137 -28.54 -14.13 1.58
C ASP A 137 -27.88 -14.55 0.26
N ARG A 138 -28.49 -15.48 -0.46
CA ARG A 138 -28.07 -15.98 -1.79
C ARG A 138 -26.60 -16.41 -1.86
N CYS A 139 -26.07 -16.91 -0.75
CA CYS A 139 -24.72 -17.48 -0.72
C CYS A 139 -24.66 -18.87 -1.33
N VAL A 140 -23.53 -19.18 -1.95
CA VAL A 140 -23.18 -20.52 -2.44
C VAL A 140 -22.02 -21.07 -1.62
N LEU A 141 -22.28 -22.09 -0.79
CA LEU A 141 -21.28 -22.86 -0.06
C LEU A 141 -21.26 -24.28 -0.64
N PHE A 142 -20.18 -24.62 -1.35
CA PHE A 142 -20.14 -25.88 -2.08
C PHE A 142 -18.84 -26.64 -1.89
N ASN A 143 -18.94 -27.88 -1.42
CA ASN A 143 -17.81 -28.78 -1.24
C ASN A 143 -16.69 -28.17 -0.35
N ILE A 144 -17.01 -27.96 0.93
CA ILE A 144 -16.12 -27.39 1.95
C ILE A 144 -15.89 -28.43 3.04
N MET A 145 -14.61 -28.67 3.41
CA MET A 145 -14.29 -29.68 4.41
C MET A 145 -14.57 -29.20 5.84
N GLU A 146 -14.10 -28.01 6.21
CA GLU A 146 -14.28 -27.46 7.54
C GLU A 146 -14.48 -25.94 7.48
N MET A 147 -15.56 -25.49 8.11
CA MET A 147 -15.88 -24.09 8.29
C MET A 147 -16.38 -23.86 9.71
N ASN A 148 -15.54 -23.33 10.60
CA ASN A 148 -15.85 -23.20 12.01
C ASN A 148 -15.32 -21.90 12.63
N THR A 149 -16.00 -21.48 13.70
CA THR A 149 -15.57 -20.33 14.51
C THR A 149 -15.38 -20.77 15.96
N THR A 150 -14.35 -20.25 16.63
CA THR A 150 -14.11 -20.42 18.05
C THR A 150 -14.76 -19.30 18.87
N ASP A 151 -15.07 -19.57 20.13
CA ASP A 151 -15.65 -18.56 21.04
C ASP A 151 -14.79 -17.29 21.22
N HIS A 152 -13.48 -17.42 21.01
CA HIS A 152 -12.49 -16.35 21.14
C HIS A 152 -11.93 -15.84 19.79
N ALA A 153 -12.71 -15.99 18.71
CA ALA A 153 -12.32 -15.52 17.38
C ALA A 153 -12.06 -14.02 17.35
N LYS A 154 -10.97 -13.62 16.68
CA LYS A 154 -10.49 -12.23 16.56
C LYS A 154 -10.49 -11.73 15.13
N PHE A 155 -10.71 -12.62 14.19
CA PHE A 155 -10.81 -12.32 12.75
C PHE A 155 -9.62 -11.52 12.19
N GLY A 156 -8.40 -11.83 12.66
CA GLY A 156 -7.18 -11.14 12.23
C GLY A 156 -6.78 -9.92 13.05
N ASN A 157 -7.65 -9.44 13.93
CA ASN A 157 -7.37 -8.25 14.74
C ASN A 157 -6.43 -8.58 15.91
N GLY A 158 -5.53 -7.65 16.24
CA GLY A 158 -4.53 -7.76 17.30
C GLY A 158 -5.06 -7.54 18.73
N ILE A 159 -6.30 -7.92 18.99
CA ILE A 159 -6.98 -7.80 20.29
C ILE A 159 -6.84 -9.07 21.12
N ILE A 160 -7.20 -8.98 22.39
CA ILE A 160 -7.44 -10.12 23.26
C ILE A 160 -8.90 -10.15 23.68
N LYS A 161 -9.42 -11.35 23.86
CA LYS A 161 -10.76 -11.60 24.36
C LYS A 161 -10.72 -11.80 25.87
N GLU A 162 -11.88 -11.67 26.50
CA GLU A 162 -12.05 -11.85 27.94
C GLU A 162 -11.41 -13.17 28.42
N GLY A 163 -10.59 -13.08 29.49
CA GLY A 163 -9.89 -14.21 30.08
C GLY A 163 -8.67 -14.73 29.31
N GLU A 164 -8.27 -14.08 28.22
CA GLU A 164 -7.04 -14.45 27.51
C GLU A 164 -5.81 -13.75 28.09
N ASP A 165 -4.69 -14.44 28.07
CA ASP A 165 -3.37 -13.90 28.42
C ASP A 165 -2.81 -13.03 27.29
N GLU A 166 -2.01 -12.00 27.63
CA GLU A 166 -1.40 -11.08 26.66
C GLU A 166 -0.49 -11.82 25.64
N ASN A 167 0.06 -12.96 26.00
CA ASN A 167 0.95 -13.77 25.14
C ASN A 167 0.25 -14.37 23.90
N VAL A 168 -1.09 -14.43 23.88
CA VAL A 168 -1.85 -14.90 22.71
C VAL A 168 -2.15 -13.78 21.71
N ARG A 169 -1.81 -12.54 22.04
CA ARG A 169 -1.99 -11.40 21.16
C ARG A 169 -1.12 -11.55 19.91
N VAL A 170 -1.72 -11.32 18.76
CA VAL A 170 -1.01 -11.38 17.48
C VAL A 170 -0.48 -9.99 17.14
N TRP A 171 0.83 -9.86 17.20
CA TRP A 171 1.55 -8.69 16.74
C TRP A 171 2.01 -8.86 15.30
N LEU A 172 2.11 -7.76 14.59
CA LEU A 172 2.69 -7.67 13.26
C LEU A 172 4.08 -7.03 13.37
N ASP A 173 5.11 -7.85 13.17
CA ASP A 173 6.52 -7.44 13.33
C ASP A 173 7.00 -6.77 12.03
N LEU A 174 6.88 -5.45 11.96
CA LEU A 174 7.22 -4.65 10.78
C LEU A 174 8.66 -4.13 10.83
N VAL A 175 9.20 -3.76 9.67
CA VAL A 175 10.40 -2.93 9.46
C VAL A 175 11.73 -3.59 9.82
N ASN A 176 11.81 -4.47 10.81
CA ASN A 176 13.00 -5.26 11.11
C ASN A 176 12.65 -6.64 11.68
N GLU A 177 13.59 -7.56 11.66
CA GLU A 177 13.39 -8.91 12.17
C GLU A 177 13.48 -9.03 13.71
N ALA A 178 13.95 -7.99 14.39
CA ALA A 178 14.09 -8.02 15.85
C ALA A 178 12.77 -7.88 16.61
N GLY A 179 11.66 -7.60 15.90
CA GLY A 179 10.31 -7.50 16.48
C GLY A 179 10.04 -6.20 17.26
N LEU A 180 10.99 -5.29 17.35
CA LEU A 180 10.88 -4.09 18.18
C LEU A 180 10.05 -2.96 17.54
N ARG A 181 9.66 -3.08 16.26
CA ARG A 181 8.75 -2.15 15.57
C ARG A 181 7.37 -2.74 15.32
N GLN A 182 6.96 -3.66 16.17
CA GLN A 182 5.66 -4.34 16.06
C GLN A 182 4.48 -3.37 16.24
N VAL A 183 3.38 -3.69 15.56
CA VAL A 183 2.10 -2.99 15.64
C VAL A 183 0.96 -3.98 15.84
N LEU A 184 -0.18 -3.54 16.34
CA LEU A 184 -1.38 -4.38 16.46
C LEU A 184 -2.26 -4.18 15.21
N PRO A 185 -2.46 -5.22 14.40
CA PRO A 185 -3.34 -5.12 13.24
C PRO A 185 -4.79 -4.93 13.69
N PHE A 186 -5.54 -4.14 12.93
CA PHE A 186 -6.98 -3.99 13.07
C PHE A 186 -7.64 -3.75 11.72
N ASP A 187 -8.90 -4.16 11.59
CA ASP A 187 -9.67 -3.95 10.37
C ASP A 187 -9.91 -2.44 10.16
N GLY A 188 -9.49 -1.93 9.00
CA GLY A 188 -9.45 -0.50 8.70
C GLY A 188 -8.10 0.18 8.96
N MET A 189 -7.06 -0.57 9.38
CA MET A 189 -5.72 -0.01 9.58
C MET A 189 -5.12 0.48 8.26
N LEU A 190 -4.64 1.72 8.24
CA LEU A 190 -3.97 2.35 7.10
C LEU A 190 -2.44 2.17 7.17
N PRO A 191 -1.72 2.23 6.04
CA PRO A 191 -0.25 2.30 6.04
C PRO A 191 0.28 3.46 6.90
N ALA A 192 -0.45 4.57 6.97
CA ALA A 192 -0.17 5.72 7.82
C ALA A 192 -0.12 5.34 9.30
N ASP A 193 -1.11 4.58 9.78
CA ASP A 193 -1.19 4.12 11.18
C ASP A 193 -0.03 3.22 11.54
N ALA A 194 0.28 2.27 10.64
CA ALA A 194 1.38 1.34 10.81
C ALA A 194 2.73 2.06 10.86
N TRP A 195 2.92 3.08 10.02
CA TRP A 195 4.13 3.89 10.00
C TRP A 195 4.27 4.71 11.28
N LEU A 196 3.22 5.43 11.69
CA LEU A 196 3.20 6.22 12.92
C LEU A 196 3.55 5.36 14.14
N TRP A 197 2.93 4.19 14.24
CA TRP A 197 3.15 3.24 15.33
C TRP A 197 4.56 2.64 15.33
N ALA A 198 5.07 2.25 14.16
CA ALA A 198 6.38 1.63 14.03
C ALA A 198 7.55 2.64 14.17
N LYS A 199 7.33 3.91 13.78
CA LYS A 199 8.37 4.94 13.75
C LYS A 199 8.73 5.48 15.13
N TYR A 200 7.74 5.79 15.96
CA TYR A 200 7.92 6.50 17.23
C TYR A 200 7.84 5.54 18.44
N LYS A 201 8.78 4.58 18.49
CA LYS A 201 8.82 3.58 19.57
C LYS A 201 9.30 4.11 20.92
N ASP A 202 10.00 5.22 20.91
CA ASP A 202 10.46 5.96 22.10
C ASP A 202 9.36 6.81 22.74
N ASP A 203 8.24 7.05 22.08
CA ASP A 203 7.09 7.79 22.59
C ASP A 203 6.11 6.85 23.34
N SER A 204 6.36 6.62 24.61
CA SER A 204 5.59 5.67 25.42
C SER A 204 4.10 6.05 25.53
N ALA A 205 3.79 7.36 25.65
CA ALA A 205 2.39 7.82 25.74
C ALA A 205 1.62 7.51 24.47
N LEU A 206 2.23 7.76 23.31
CA LEU A 206 1.69 7.38 22.02
C LEU A 206 1.49 5.86 21.93
N GLN A 207 2.52 5.06 22.26
CA GLN A 207 2.47 3.60 22.14
C GLN A 207 1.35 2.98 22.99
N ASP A 208 1.20 3.42 24.25
CA ASP A 208 0.17 2.94 25.16
C ASP A 208 -1.23 3.31 24.65
N LYS A 209 -1.39 4.54 24.15
CA LYS A 209 -2.67 5.01 23.62
C LYS A 209 -3.08 4.27 22.35
N LEU A 210 -2.17 4.06 21.42
CA LEU A 210 -2.43 3.29 20.19
C LEU A 210 -2.85 1.84 20.51
N LYS A 211 -2.18 1.20 21.48
CA LYS A 211 -2.56 -0.14 21.94
C LYS A 211 -3.96 -0.13 22.56
N GLN A 212 -4.27 0.85 23.41
CA GLN A 212 -5.57 1.01 24.05
C GLN A 212 -6.68 1.26 23.01
N MET A 213 -6.48 2.18 22.08
CA MET A 213 -7.43 2.49 21.00
C MET A 213 -7.75 1.23 20.20
N THR A 214 -6.72 0.47 19.79
CA THR A 214 -6.91 -0.78 19.04
C THR A 214 -7.68 -1.82 19.84
N GLN A 215 -7.39 -1.99 21.12
CA GLN A 215 -8.14 -2.92 21.98
C GLN A 215 -9.61 -2.50 22.09
N ASN A 216 -9.90 -1.20 22.16
CA ASN A 216 -11.23 -0.66 22.39
C ASN A 216 -12.14 -0.63 21.14
N ILE A 217 -11.60 -0.81 19.94
CA ILE A 217 -12.44 -0.88 18.71
C ILE A 217 -13.45 -2.03 18.80
N TYR A 218 -13.04 -3.14 19.38
CA TYR A 218 -13.80 -4.38 19.35
C TYR A 218 -14.25 -4.80 20.75
N ASP A 219 -15.46 -5.35 20.80
CA ASP A 219 -15.98 -5.97 22.00
C ASP A 219 -15.10 -7.13 22.46
N VAL A 220 -14.68 -7.10 23.69
CA VAL A 220 -13.82 -8.14 24.31
C VAL A 220 -14.56 -9.42 24.65
N ARG A 221 -15.92 -9.40 24.70
CA ARG A 221 -16.73 -10.58 25.02
C ARG A 221 -16.45 -11.71 24.03
N ARG A 222 -16.59 -12.93 24.51
CA ARG A 222 -16.48 -14.14 23.71
C ARG A 222 -17.81 -14.44 23.01
N GLY A 223 -17.78 -15.33 22.02
CA GLY A 223 -18.99 -15.83 21.38
C GLY A 223 -19.36 -15.16 20.05
N TYR A 224 -18.48 -14.35 19.48
CA TYR A 224 -18.68 -13.82 18.13
C TYR A 224 -18.57 -14.91 17.09
N TYR A 225 -19.59 -15.01 16.23
CA TYR A 225 -19.66 -15.94 15.11
C TYR A 225 -18.88 -15.41 13.91
N GLY A 226 -18.35 -16.32 13.11
CA GLY A 226 -17.88 -16.00 11.77
C GLY A 226 -19.03 -15.52 10.88
N THR A 227 -18.74 -14.64 9.94
CA THR A 227 -19.78 -14.10 9.05
C THR A 227 -19.39 -14.27 7.60
N ILE A 228 -20.36 -14.62 6.78
CA ILE A 228 -20.26 -14.59 5.33
C ILE A 228 -21.30 -13.60 4.83
N GLY A 229 -20.88 -12.55 4.16
CA GLY A 229 -21.76 -11.54 3.58
C GLY A 229 -22.67 -12.09 2.49
N ASN A 230 -23.55 -11.24 1.97
CA ASN A 230 -24.50 -11.65 0.94
C ASN A 230 -23.81 -11.97 -0.40
N GLU A 231 -24.44 -12.84 -1.19
CA GLU A 231 -24.01 -13.17 -2.55
C GLU A 231 -22.57 -13.70 -2.66
N CYS A 232 -22.02 -14.23 -1.57
CA CYS A 232 -20.70 -14.85 -1.57
C CYS A 232 -20.74 -16.25 -2.20
N VAL A 233 -19.63 -16.59 -2.89
CA VAL A 233 -19.42 -17.94 -3.44
C VAL A 233 -18.15 -18.55 -2.86
N ILE A 234 -18.29 -19.58 -2.03
CA ILE A 234 -17.18 -20.33 -1.44
C ILE A 234 -17.27 -21.78 -1.90
N LYS A 235 -16.28 -22.25 -2.63
CA LYS A 235 -16.31 -23.61 -3.17
C LYS A 235 -14.96 -24.34 -3.16
N ASN A 236 -15.03 -25.66 -3.03
CA ASN A 236 -13.88 -26.58 -3.10
C ASN A 236 -12.73 -26.16 -2.15
N SER A 237 -13.06 -25.69 -0.95
CA SER A 237 -12.08 -25.19 0.02
C SER A 237 -11.95 -26.15 1.20
N HIS A 238 -10.73 -26.19 1.80
CA HIS A 238 -10.50 -27.14 2.88
C HIS A 238 -10.89 -26.51 4.23
N THR A 239 -10.14 -25.57 4.77
CA THR A 239 -10.38 -25.04 6.12
C THR A 239 -10.62 -23.55 6.12
N LEU A 240 -11.77 -23.12 6.66
CA LEU A 240 -12.08 -21.74 7.02
C LEU A 240 -12.34 -21.69 8.54
N LYS A 241 -11.40 -21.13 9.30
CA LYS A 241 -11.51 -21.06 10.77
C LYS A 241 -11.37 -19.63 11.27
N ASP A 242 -12.35 -19.16 12.04
CA ASP A 242 -12.35 -17.80 12.57
C ASP A 242 -12.26 -16.74 11.44
N VAL A 243 -13.11 -16.86 10.43
CA VAL A 243 -13.06 -15.99 9.23
C VAL A 243 -14.32 -15.15 9.13
N LYS A 244 -14.14 -13.87 8.85
CA LYS A 244 -15.19 -12.91 8.51
C LYS A 244 -15.02 -12.49 7.06
N VAL A 245 -16.10 -12.55 6.26
CA VAL A 245 -16.08 -12.26 4.82
C VAL A 245 -17.19 -11.26 4.49
N GLY A 246 -16.84 -10.22 3.76
CA GLY A 246 -17.77 -9.20 3.23
C GLY A 246 -18.58 -9.70 2.03
N ASP A 247 -19.51 -8.87 1.54
CA ASP A 247 -20.44 -9.20 0.46
C ASP A 247 -19.74 -9.47 -0.88
N GLY A 248 -20.34 -10.32 -1.71
CA GLY A 248 -19.89 -10.59 -3.08
C GLY A 248 -18.52 -11.24 -3.22
N CYS A 249 -17.93 -11.75 -2.14
CA CYS A 249 -16.61 -12.37 -2.15
C CYS A 249 -16.61 -13.72 -2.88
N TYR A 250 -15.55 -13.99 -3.63
CA TYR A 250 -15.34 -15.26 -4.31
C TYR A 250 -14.13 -16.02 -3.76
N ILE A 251 -14.36 -17.18 -3.14
CA ILE A 251 -13.31 -18.06 -2.60
C ILE A 251 -13.42 -19.42 -3.30
N LYS A 252 -12.32 -19.85 -3.94
CA LYS A 252 -12.28 -21.11 -4.67
C LYS A 252 -10.99 -21.88 -4.40
N GLY A 253 -11.10 -23.10 -3.88
CA GLY A 253 -9.94 -24.00 -3.74
C GLY A 253 -8.89 -23.55 -2.72
N ALA A 254 -9.26 -22.75 -1.73
CA ALA A 254 -8.35 -22.35 -0.66
C ALA A 254 -8.02 -23.54 0.25
N ASN A 255 -6.73 -23.73 0.56
CA ASN A 255 -6.29 -24.79 1.48
C ASN A 255 -6.56 -24.42 2.94
N LYS A 256 -6.23 -23.19 3.33
CA LYS A 256 -6.38 -22.76 4.73
C LYS A 256 -6.59 -21.25 4.82
N LEU A 257 -7.71 -20.89 5.42
CA LEU A 257 -8.03 -19.53 5.83
C LEU A 257 -8.28 -19.54 7.33
N LYS A 258 -7.43 -18.85 8.12
CA LYS A 258 -7.53 -18.90 9.57
C LYS A 258 -7.29 -17.53 10.21
N ASN A 259 -8.23 -17.13 11.08
CA ASN A 259 -8.20 -15.86 11.81
C ASN A 259 -8.03 -14.66 10.86
N LEU A 260 -9.06 -14.41 10.04
CA LEU A 260 -9.03 -13.45 8.94
C LEU A 260 -10.27 -12.56 8.91
N THR A 261 -10.07 -11.30 8.54
CA THR A 261 -11.10 -10.47 7.91
C THR A 261 -10.81 -10.37 6.41
N VAL A 262 -11.81 -10.62 5.59
CA VAL A 262 -11.78 -10.45 4.14
C VAL A 262 -12.81 -9.39 3.78
N ASN A 263 -12.38 -8.15 3.62
CA ASN A 263 -13.24 -7.08 3.17
C ASN A 263 -13.59 -7.26 1.70
N SER A 264 -14.86 -7.11 1.40
CA SER A 264 -15.42 -7.28 0.07
C SER A 264 -16.76 -6.56 -0.02
N SER A 265 -17.07 -6.02 -1.17
CA SER A 265 -18.40 -5.50 -1.51
C SER A 265 -18.76 -5.92 -2.93
N VAL A 266 -20.01 -5.70 -3.32
CA VAL A 266 -20.44 -5.99 -4.70
C VAL A 266 -19.68 -5.13 -5.71
N GLU A 267 -19.31 -3.91 -5.34
CA GLU A 267 -18.58 -2.97 -6.18
C GLU A 267 -17.08 -3.22 -6.22
N GLU A 268 -16.52 -3.73 -5.12
CA GLU A 268 -15.09 -4.04 -4.96
C GLU A 268 -14.91 -5.46 -4.39
N PRO A 269 -15.26 -6.49 -5.17
CA PRO A 269 -15.23 -7.87 -4.70
C PRO A 269 -13.80 -8.39 -4.55
N SER A 270 -13.51 -8.96 -3.38
CA SER A 270 -12.26 -9.67 -3.13
C SER A 270 -12.35 -11.12 -3.59
N GLN A 271 -11.21 -11.66 -4.06
CA GLN A 271 -11.14 -13.01 -4.62
C GLN A 271 -9.95 -13.79 -4.05
N ILE A 272 -10.19 -15.01 -3.60
CA ILE A 272 -9.17 -15.93 -3.09
C ILE A 272 -9.23 -17.23 -3.89
N GLY A 273 -8.14 -17.61 -4.51
CA GLY A 273 -8.07 -18.74 -5.44
C GLY A 273 -7.41 -19.98 -4.86
N GLU A 274 -6.98 -20.84 -5.77
CA GLU A 274 -6.57 -22.20 -5.48
C GLU A 274 -5.22 -22.30 -4.73
N GLY A 275 -5.15 -23.22 -3.77
CA GLY A 275 -3.94 -23.57 -3.04
C GLY A 275 -3.45 -22.52 -2.04
N VAL A 276 -4.24 -21.47 -1.80
CA VAL A 276 -3.88 -20.34 -0.94
C VAL A 276 -3.95 -20.72 0.53
N GLU A 277 -2.96 -20.27 1.33
CA GLU A 277 -2.90 -20.42 2.78
C GLU A 277 -2.70 -19.06 3.44
N LEU A 278 -3.70 -18.59 4.19
CA LEU A 278 -3.68 -17.30 4.88
C LEU A 278 -3.95 -17.47 6.37
N VAL A 279 -3.12 -16.87 7.21
CA VAL A 279 -3.23 -16.99 8.67
C VAL A 279 -2.95 -15.66 9.36
N ASN A 280 -3.83 -15.24 10.26
CA ASN A 280 -3.71 -14.02 11.05
C ASN A 280 -3.55 -12.77 10.15
N GLY A 281 -4.61 -12.38 9.47
CA GLY A 281 -4.51 -11.26 8.53
C GLY A 281 -5.80 -10.51 8.27
N ILE A 282 -5.64 -9.37 7.64
CA ILE A 282 -6.70 -8.48 7.20
C ILE A 282 -6.50 -8.20 5.71
N ILE A 283 -7.56 -8.34 4.95
CA ILE A 283 -7.57 -8.16 3.50
C ILE A 283 -8.54 -7.05 3.17
N GLY A 284 -8.05 -6.03 2.47
CA GLY A 284 -8.84 -4.89 2.00
C GLY A 284 -9.81 -5.25 0.86
N TYR A 285 -10.57 -4.27 0.42
CA TYR A 285 -11.53 -4.41 -0.68
C TYR A 285 -10.84 -4.62 -2.03
N GLY A 286 -11.49 -5.37 -2.92
CA GLY A 286 -11.01 -5.58 -4.30
C GLY A 286 -9.71 -6.36 -4.43
N CYS A 287 -9.25 -7.04 -3.38
CA CYS A 287 -8.01 -7.80 -3.38
C CYS A 287 -8.12 -9.11 -4.17
N ARG A 288 -7.00 -9.53 -4.77
CA ARG A 288 -6.91 -10.78 -5.54
C ARG A 288 -5.72 -11.62 -5.10
N ILE A 289 -5.99 -12.81 -4.57
CA ILE A 289 -4.97 -13.71 -4.01
C ILE A 289 -5.11 -15.07 -4.69
N PHE A 290 -4.14 -15.46 -5.55
CA PHE A 290 -4.26 -16.63 -6.40
C PHE A 290 -3.00 -17.50 -6.45
N TYR A 291 -3.20 -18.78 -6.81
CA TYR A 291 -2.18 -19.72 -7.23
C TYR A 291 -1.12 -20.03 -6.16
N GLY A 292 -1.56 -20.60 -5.04
CA GLY A 292 -0.69 -21.13 -4.01
C GLY A 292 0.06 -20.09 -3.16
N CYS A 293 -0.42 -18.86 -3.11
CA CYS A 293 0.15 -17.82 -2.25
C CYS A 293 0.03 -18.18 -0.77
N LYS A 294 1.00 -17.71 0.03
CA LYS A 294 1.01 -17.87 1.48
C LYS A 294 1.21 -16.53 2.16
N ALA A 295 0.33 -16.23 3.15
CA ALA A 295 0.53 -15.04 3.97
C ALA A 295 0.24 -15.34 5.44
N VAL A 296 1.11 -14.81 6.32
CA VAL A 296 1.02 -15.03 7.76
C VAL A 296 1.36 -13.74 8.50
N ARG A 297 0.45 -13.31 9.40
CA ARG A 297 0.54 -12.01 10.08
C ARG A 297 0.74 -10.91 9.05
N PHE A 298 -0.34 -10.50 8.42
CA PHE A 298 -0.27 -9.59 7.28
C PHE A 298 -1.48 -8.65 7.20
N ILE A 299 -1.29 -7.53 6.53
CA ILE A 299 -2.36 -6.66 6.07
C ILE A 299 -2.17 -6.43 4.56
N LEU A 300 -3.25 -6.58 3.80
CA LEU A 300 -3.34 -6.16 2.41
C LEU A 300 -4.25 -4.95 2.31
N GLY A 301 -3.73 -3.84 1.81
CA GLY A 301 -4.52 -2.67 1.45
C GLY A 301 -5.45 -2.93 0.26
N ASN A 302 -6.36 -2.00 0.02
CA ASN A 302 -7.37 -2.11 -1.02
C ASN A 302 -6.78 -2.31 -2.42
N ASN A 303 -7.45 -3.10 -3.26
CA ASN A 303 -7.05 -3.37 -4.64
C ASN A 303 -5.63 -3.95 -4.79
N SER A 304 -5.15 -4.68 -3.78
CA SER A 304 -3.81 -5.30 -3.78
C SER A 304 -3.86 -6.77 -4.19
N ASN A 305 -2.73 -7.26 -4.71
CA ASN A 305 -2.68 -8.59 -5.30
C ASN A 305 -1.50 -9.42 -4.79
N LEU A 306 -1.74 -10.70 -4.48
CA LEU A 306 -0.72 -11.72 -4.30
C LEU A 306 -0.93 -12.83 -5.35
N LYS A 307 0.09 -13.15 -6.14
CA LYS A 307 -0.04 -14.10 -7.26
C LYS A 307 1.15 -15.06 -7.34
N TYR A 308 0.88 -16.25 -7.92
CA TYR A 308 1.91 -17.21 -8.34
C TYR A 308 2.89 -17.63 -7.24
N GLY A 309 2.35 -18.06 -6.09
CA GLY A 309 3.16 -18.56 -4.99
C GLY A 309 3.89 -17.47 -4.18
N ALA A 310 3.46 -16.22 -4.30
CA ALA A 310 3.99 -15.12 -3.47
C ALA A 310 3.85 -15.43 -1.98
N ARG A 311 4.85 -15.01 -1.19
CA ARG A 311 4.85 -15.11 0.27
C ARG A 311 4.89 -13.72 0.89
N LEU A 312 4.01 -13.49 1.87
CA LEU A 312 3.93 -12.24 2.62
C LEU A 312 3.84 -12.56 4.10
N ILE A 313 4.90 -12.26 4.85
CA ILE A 313 5.01 -12.65 6.26
C ILE A 313 5.39 -11.43 7.10
N ASN A 314 4.71 -11.22 8.23
CA ASN A 314 4.92 -10.07 9.10
C ASN A 314 5.01 -8.74 8.33
N SER A 315 4.09 -8.50 7.41
CA SER A 315 4.21 -7.37 6.48
C SER A 315 2.88 -6.67 6.24
N PHE A 316 2.96 -5.38 5.99
CA PHE A 316 1.85 -4.57 5.47
C PHE A 316 2.13 -4.20 4.02
N LEU A 317 1.26 -4.62 3.12
CA LEU A 317 1.26 -4.23 1.71
C LEU A 317 0.16 -3.18 1.47
N GLY A 318 0.56 -1.95 1.17
CA GLY A 318 -0.37 -0.84 0.91
C GLY A 318 -1.19 -1.01 -0.37
N ASP A 319 -2.16 -0.12 -0.54
CA ASP A 319 -3.15 -0.14 -1.61
C ASP A 319 -2.54 -0.19 -3.02
N ASN A 320 -3.29 -0.72 -3.99
CA ASN A 320 -2.89 -0.77 -5.41
C ASN A 320 -1.54 -1.46 -5.65
N SER A 321 -1.16 -2.42 -4.84
CA SER A 321 0.16 -3.07 -4.89
C SER A 321 0.08 -4.51 -5.38
N THR A 322 1.16 -5.00 -5.97
CA THR A 322 1.23 -6.38 -6.48
C THR A 322 2.53 -7.05 -6.07
N ILE A 323 2.43 -8.25 -5.47
CA ILE A 323 3.55 -9.16 -5.26
C ILE A 323 3.26 -10.45 -6.02
N SER A 324 4.20 -10.87 -6.88
CA SER A 324 4.10 -12.10 -7.67
C SER A 324 5.39 -12.90 -7.65
N CYS A 325 5.34 -14.19 -7.37
CA CYS A 325 6.50 -15.10 -7.36
C CYS A 325 7.64 -14.69 -6.42
N CYS A 326 7.38 -13.88 -5.41
CA CYS A 326 8.38 -13.22 -4.56
C CYS A 326 8.12 -13.51 -3.09
N GLU A 327 9.11 -13.22 -2.26
CA GLU A 327 8.99 -13.29 -0.81
C GLU A 327 9.23 -11.93 -0.16
N VAL A 328 8.32 -11.54 0.73
CA VAL A 328 8.38 -10.28 1.48
C VAL A 328 8.20 -10.58 2.96
N LEU A 329 9.18 -10.16 3.76
CA LEU A 329 9.22 -10.36 5.19
C LEU A 329 9.37 -9.04 5.94
N ASN A 330 8.74 -8.93 7.10
CA ASN A 330 8.93 -7.82 8.06
C ASN A 330 8.99 -6.44 7.39
N SER A 331 8.09 -6.16 6.45
CA SER A 331 8.15 -4.95 5.65
C SER A 331 6.87 -4.13 5.74
N LEU A 332 7.04 -2.81 5.78
CA LEU A 332 5.98 -1.83 5.63
C LEU A 332 6.09 -1.20 4.25
N ILE A 333 5.15 -1.51 3.39
CA ILE A 333 5.15 -1.07 1.99
C ILE A 333 3.96 -0.15 1.76
N PHE A 334 4.22 1.09 1.35
CA PHE A 334 3.21 2.07 1.03
C PHE A 334 2.57 1.81 -0.34
N PRO A 335 1.45 2.47 -0.67
CA PRO A 335 0.69 2.20 -1.88
C PRO A 335 1.45 2.24 -3.20
N ALA A 336 0.94 1.53 -4.21
CA ALA A 336 1.46 1.49 -5.58
C ALA A 336 2.85 0.83 -5.68
N HIS A 337 3.03 -0.30 -5.03
CA HIS A 337 4.23 -1.13 -5.12
C HIS A 337 4.06 -2.26 -6.13
N GLU A 338 5.09 -2.48 -6.94
CA GLU A 338 5.17 -3.58 -7.91
C GLU A 338 6.41 -4.45 -7.60
N GLN A 339 6.18 -5.69 -7.22
CA GLN A 339 7.25 -6.69 -7.07
C GLN A 339 6.82 -7.96 -7.78
N HIS A 340 7.25 -8.10 -9.03
CA HIS A 340 6.82 -9.17 -9.90
C HIS A 340 8.03 -9.78 -10.64
N HIS A 341 7.81 -10.91 -11.28
CA HIS A 341 8.85 -11.80 -11.78
C HIS A 341 9.54 -12.59 -10.67
N ASN A 342 10.11 -13.70 -11.05
CA ASN A 342 10.55 -14.72 -10.11
C ASN A 342 11.77 -14.29 -9.27
N ASN A 343 11.85 -14.85 -8.07
CA ASN A 343 13.07 -14.92 -7.27
C ASN A 343 13.56 -13.57 -6.68
N SER A 344 12.66 -12.60 -6.44
CA SER A 344 13.03 -11.44 -5.64
C SER A 344 12.65 -11.64 -4.17
N PHE A 345 13.42 -10.99 -3.29
CA PHE A 345 13.31 -11.06 -1.85
C PHE A 345 13.43 -9.66 -1.24
N LEU A 346 12.52 -9.33 -0.34
CA LEU A 346 12.53 -8.07 0.40
C LEU A 346 12.34 -8.38 1.88
N VAL A 347 13.24 -7.88 2.73
CA VAL A 347 13.16 -8.07 4.18
C VAL A 347 13.48 -6.78 4.93
N ALA A 348 12.82 -6.61 6.09
CA ALA A 348 13.12 -5.57 7.05
C ALA A 348 13.14 -4.15 6.45
N ALA A 349 12.08 -3.77 5.75
CA ALA A 349 12.08 -2.54 4.97
C ALA A 349 10.85 -1.65 5.21
N VAL A 350 11.08 -0.33 5.12
CA VAL A 350 10.03 0.65 4.79
C VAL A 350 10.24 1.09 3.34
N VAL A 351 9.25 0.87 2.49
CA VAL A 351 9.25 1.28 1.09
C VAL A 351 8.11 2.27 0.87
N CYS A 352 8.45 3.52 0.58
CA CYS A 352 7.50 4.64 0.59
C CYS A 352 6.58 4.73 -0.66
N GLY A 353 6.35 3.61 -1.36
CA GLY A 353 5.38 3.52 -2.45
C GLY A 353 5.91 3.95 -3.82
N GLN A 354 5.05 3.84 -4.84
CA GLN A 354 5.39 4.09 -6.26
C GLN A 354 6.65 3.34 -6.72
N SER A 355 6.90 2.19 -6.12
CA SER A 355 8.16 1.46 -6.18
C SER A 355 8.06 0.23 -7.06
N ASN A 356 9.20 -0.23 -7.56
CA ASN A 356 9.27 -1.43 -8.38
C ASN A 356 10.53 -2.22 -8.07
N ILE A 357 10.38 -3.46 -7.61
CA ILE A 357 11.50 -4.37 -7.35
C ILE A 357 11.54 -5.42 -8.47
N ALA A 358 12.66 -5.48 -9.20
CA ALA A 358 12.81 -6.35 -10.35
C ALA A 358 13.17 -7.79 -9.96
N ALA A 359 13.10 -8.70 -10.95
CA ALA A 359 13.43 -10.12 -10.76
C ALA A 359 14.82 -10.35 -10.18
N GLY A 360 14.92 -11.32 -9.26
CA GLY A 360 16.19 -11.73 -8.66
C GLY A 360 16.81 -10.72 -7.69
N ALA A 361 16.14 -9.61 -7.40
CA ALA A 361 16.66 -8.63 -6.44
C ALA A 361 16.55 -9.18 -5.01
N THR A 362 17.62 -9.10 -4.22
CA THR A 362 17.70 -9.48 -2.80
C THR A 362 17.94 -8.22 -1.98
N ILE A 363 16.92 -7.74 -1.29
CA ILE A 363 16.91 -6.44 -0.63
C ILE A 363 16.82 -6.61 0.88
N GLY A 364 17.80 -6.06 1.61
CA GLY A 364 17.77 -5.89 3.06
C GLY A 364 18.49 -6.96 3.87
N SER A 365 19.10 -7.98 3.24
CA SER A 365 19.87 -9.00 3.96
C SER A 365 21.16 -8.42 4.55
N ASN A 366 21.53 -8.86 5.76
CA ASN A 366 22.79 -8.49 6.40
C ASN A 366 24.01 -9.20 5.80
N HIS A 367 23.81 -10.18 4.94
CA HIS A 367 24.84 -10.99 4.30
C HIS A 367 25.76 -11.77 5.27
N ASN A 368 25.35 -11.92 6.53
CA ASN A 368 26.07 -12.70 7.54
C ASN A 368 25.10 -13.29 8.56
N SER A 369 25.60 -14.14 9.45
CA SER A 369 24.80 -14.86 10.46
C SER A 369 24.92 -14.27 11.88
N ARG A 370 25.47 -13.08 12.05
CA ARG A 370 25.77 -12.52 13.39
C ARG A 370 24.58 -11.85 14.04
N ALA A 371 23.68 -11.27 13.25
CA ALA A 371 22.52 -10.52 13.70
C ALA A 371 21.35 -10.72 12.76
N ASN A 372 20.15 -10.39 13.23
CA ASN A 372 18.95 -10.29 12.42
C ASN A 372 19.12 -9.22 11.31
N ASP A 373 18.33 -9.34 10.26
CA ASP A 373 18.29 -8.32 9.21
C ASP A 373 17.71 -7.03 9.77
N SER A 374 18.38 -5.91 9.46
CA SER A 374 18.05 -4.57 9.92
C SER A 374 17.44 -3.74 8.80
N GLU A 375 17.12 -2.49 9.10
CA GLU A 375 16.19 -1.66 8.34
C GLU A 375 16.75 -1.15 7.02
N VAL A 376 15.95 -1.27 5.95
CA VAL A 376 16.10 -0.49 4.73
C VAL A 376 14.99 0.56 4.69
N VAL A 377 15.36 1.82 4.43
CA VAL A 377 14.40 2.91 4.25
C VAL A 377 14.53 3.45 2.84
N ALA A 378 13.51 3.20 2.02
CA ALA A 378 13.49 3.59 0.62
C ALA A 378 12.41 4.65 0.35
N GLY A 379 12.80 5.81 -0.16
CA GLY A 379 11.90 6.88 -0.58
C GLY A 379 10.96 6.45 -1.71
N ARG A 380 10.02 7.33 -2.09
CA ARG A 380 9.06 7.07 -3.17
C ARG A 380 9.79 6.75 -4.48
N GLY A 381 9.24 5.87 -5.30
CA GLY A 381 9.81 5.54 -6.61
C GLY A 381 11.09 4.71 -6.56
N PHE A 382 11.41 4.04 -5.45
CA PHE A 382 12.57 3.17 -5.32
C PHE A 382 12.53 2.03 -6.33
N TRP A 383 13.62 1.85 -7.08
CA TRP A 383 13.68 0.88 -8.17
C TRP A 383 15.02 0.13 -8.23
N PRO A 384 15.21 -0.92 -7.45
CA PRO A 384 16.31 -1.85 -7.67
C PRO A 384 16.10 -2.65 -8.96
N GLY A 385 17.12 -2.64 -9.82
CA GLY A 385 17.11 -3.35 -11.09
C GLY A 385 17.23 -4.87 -10.92
N LEU A 386 17.31 -5.59 -12.04
CA LEU A 386 17.43 -7.06 -12.08
C LEU A 386 18.64 -7.53 -11.27
N CYS A 387 18.44 -8.54 -10.41
CA CYS A 387 19.49 -9.18 -9.63
C CYS A 387 20.36 -8.20 -8.80
N VAL A 388 19.77 -7.13 -8.32
CA VAL A 388 20.42 -6.26 -7.32
C VAL A 388 20.50 -7.03 -6.00
N SER A 389 21.69 -7.11 -5.40
CA SER A 389 21.87 -7.56 -4.03
C SER A 389 22.21 -6.35 -3.16
N LEU A 390 21.39 -6.07 -2.18
CA LEU A 390 21.49 -4.86 -1.35
C LEU A 390 21.52 -5.22 0.12
N LYS A 391 22.56 -4.74 0.80
CA LYS A 391 22.74 -4.93 2.23
C LYS A 391 21.74 -4.10 3.04
N HIS A 392 21.40 -4.59 4.23
CA HIS A 392 20.57 -3.90 5.21
C HIS A 392 21.21 -2.58 5.71
N SER A 393 20.52 -1.87 6.60
CA SER A 393 20.97 -0.58 7.17
C SER A 393 21.26 0.45 6.08
N SER A 394 20.44 0.46 5.04
CA SER A 394 20.58 1.34 3.88
C SER A 394 19.41 2.31 3.75
N ARG A 395 19.71 3.52 3.26
CA ARG A 395 18.71 4.58 3.04
C ARG A 395 18.81 5.15 1.63
N PHE A 396 17.66 5.40 1.00
CA PHE A 396 17.57 5.90 -0.37
C PHE A 396 16.62 7.08 -0.45
N ALA A 397 17.08 8.16 -1.08
CA ALA A 397 16.22 9.27 -1.48
C ALA A 397 15.20 8.83 -2.55
N SER A 398 14.19 9.65 -2.75
CA SER A 398 13.10 9.37 -3.68
C SER A 398 13.60 9.16 -5.11
N PHE A 399 12.95 8.24 -5.83
CA PHE A 399 13.25 7.88 -7.22
C PHE A 399 14.70 7.42 -7.46
N THR A 400 15.28 6.69 -6.49
CA THR A 400 16.58 6.05 -6.67
C THR A 400 16.44 4.77 -7.49
N LEU A 401 17.20 4.67 -8.58
CA LEU A 401 17.36 3.49 -9.43
C LEU A 401 18.72 2.86 -9.14
N LEU A 402 18.76 1.56 -8.88
CA LEU A 402 19.97 0.78 -8.71
C LEU A 402 20.23 -0.08 -9.95
N SER A 403 21.40 0.02 -10.56
CA SER A 403 21.79 -0.86 -11.66
C SER A 403 22.05 -2.29 -11.16
N LYS A 404 21.96 -3.27 -12.06
CA LYS A 404 22.29 -4.66 -11.75
C LYS A 404 23.70 -4.79 -11.19
N SER A 405 23.80 -5.07 -9.90
CA SER A 405 25.06 -5.34 -9.21
C SER A 405 24.83 -5.88 -7.81
N ASP A 406 25.91 -6.32 -7.16
CA ASP A 406 25.99 -6.56 -5.73
C ASP A 406 26.50 -5.28 -5.03
N TYR A 407 25.81 -4.88 -3.96
CA TYR A 407 26.16 -3.71 -3.12
C TYR A 407 26.45 -4.23 -1.70
N PRO A 408 27.71 -4.61 -1.43
CA PRO A 408 28.06 -5.33 -0.21
C PRO A 408 28.17 -4.43 1.04
N PHE A 409 28.08 -3.13 0.86
CA PHE A 409 28.19 -2.15 1.95
C PHE A 409 26.86 -1.43 2.19
N GLU A 410 26.68 -0.91 3.39
CA GLU A 410 25.54 -0.07 3.74
C GLU A 410 25.58 1.22 2.92
N LEU A 411 24.43 1.60 2.35
CA LEU A 411 24.28 2.76 1.48
C LEU A 411 23.42 3.85 2.12
N ASN A 412 23.81 5.10 1.91
CA ASN A 412 23.02 6.28 2.25
C ASN A 412 22.94 7.22 1.03
N ILE A 413 22.06 6.90 0.09
CA ILE A 413 21.91 7.68 -1.14
C ILE A 413 20.97 8.86 -0.90
N MET A 414 21.55 10.05 -0.79
CA MET A 414 20.88 11.29 -0.42
C MET A 414 20.42 12.13 -1.63
N LEU A 415 20.73 11.70 -2.84
CA LEU A 415 20.45 12.42 -4.07
C LEU A 415 19.25 11.80 -4.77
N PRO A 416 18.11 12.52 -4.86
CA PRO A 416 16.89 11.97 -5.47
C PRO A 416 17.02 11.83 -6.99
N PHE A 417 16.13 11.03 -7.59
CA PHE A 417 16.09 10.77 -9.05
C PHE A 417 17.39 10.23 -9.63
N SER A 418 18.21 9.56 -8.81
CA SER A 418 19.54 9.10 -9.15
C SER A 418 19.58 7.71 -9.77
N LEU A 419 20.61 7.47 -10.59
CA LEU A 419 21.09 6.11 -10.91
C LEU A 419 22.32 5.83 -10.04
N VAL A 420 22.32 4.70 -9.35
CA VAL A 420 23.44 4.18 -8.57
C VAL A 420 24.03 2.98 -9.30
N ASN A 421 25.34 2.96 -9.46
CA ASN A 421 26.08 1.91 -10.14
C ASN A 421 27.28 1.47 -9.32
N ASN A 422 27.47 0.16 -9.12
CA ASN A 422 28.68 -0.38 -8.54
C ASN A 422 29.69 -0.69 -9.66
N ASN A 423 30.71 0.15 -9.81
CA ASN A 423 31.76 -0.04 -10.80
C ASN A 423 32.89 -0.93 -10.23
N LEU A 424 32.75 -2.23 -10.43
CA LEU A 424 33.72 -3.23 -9.96
C LEU A 424 35.11 -3.04 -10.59
N GLY A 425 35.18 -2.57 -11.85
CA GLY A 425 36.45 -2.40 -12.55
C GLY A 425 37.33 -1.26 -12.01
N LYS A 426 36.69 -0.28 -11.34
CA LYS A 426 37.38 0.85 -10.70
C LYS A 426 37.33 0.80 -9.18
N ASP A 427 36.69 -0.22 -8.62
CA ASP A 427 36.43 -0.35 -7.18
C ASP A 427 35.82 0.94 -6.58
N GLN A 428 34.72 1.40 -7.15
CA GLN A 428 34.04 2.62 -6.72
C GLN A 428 32.54 2.53 -6.87
N LEU A 429 31.82 3.25 -6.03
CA LEU A 429 30.39 3.51 -6.22
C LEU A 429 30.23 4.75 -7.11
N GLU A 430 29.41 4.66 -8.13
CA GLU A 430 29.07 5.77 -9.02
C GLU A 430 27.62 6.18 -8.80
N VAL A 431 27.36 7.47 -8.61
CA VAL A 431 26.03 8.04 -8.46
C VAL A 431 25.83 9.13 -9.48
N MET A 432 24.79 8.99 -10.31
CA MET A 432 24.38 10.00 -11.29
C MET A 432 23.08 10.66 -10.82
N PRO A 433 23.13 11.84 -10.22
CA PRO A 433 21.94 12.56 -9.75
C PRO A 433 21.05 12.99 -10.91
N ALA A 434 19.77 13.19 -10.69
CA ALA A 434 18.78 13.59 -11.69
C ALA A 434 18.76 12.71 -12.95
N PHE A 435 19.18 11.45 -12.86
CA PHE A 435 19.26 10.53 -14.00
C PHE A 435 17.94 10.38 -14.73
N TRP A 436 16.83 10.25 -13.99
CA TRP A 436 15.51 10.10 -14.57
C TRP A 436 15.13 11.28 -15.46
N TRP A 437 15.43 12.48 -15.01
CA TRP A 437 15.19 13.72 -15.74
C TRP A 437 16.06 13.86 -16.98
N MET A 438 17.33 13.52 -16.87
CA MET A 438 18.28 13.68 -17.97
C MET A 438 18.19 12.58 -19.06
N TYR A 439 17.89 11.34 -18.67
CA TYR A 439 18.11 10.19 -19.56
C TYR A 439 16.96 9.19 -19.61
N ASN A 440 15.97 9.29 -18.75
CA ASN A 440 14.87 8.32 -18.66
C ASN A 440 13.49 8.99 -18.47
N MET A 441 13.28 10.14 -19.09
CA MET A 441 12.09 10.97 -18.96
C MET A 441 10.80 10.25 -19.36
N TYR A 442 10.83 9.44 -20.42
CA TYR A 442 9.66 8.66 -20.83
C TYR A 442 9.17 7.74 -19.69
N ALA A 443 10.09 7.07 -19.03
CA ALA A 443 9.73 6.15 -17.95
C ALA A 443 9.24 6.92 -16.71
N LEU A 444 9.83 8.06 -16.38
CA LEU A 444 9.43 8.91 -15.26
C LEU A 444 7.98 9.39 -15.44
N GLU A 445 7.69 10.06 -16.53
CA GLU A 445 6.37 10.62 -16.85
C GLU A 445 5.30 9.54 -17.01
N ARG A 446 5.63 8.44 -17.70
CA ARG A 446 4.69 7.33 -17.89
C ARG A 446 4.34 6.62 -16.59
N ASN A 447 5.30 6.43 -15.68
CA ASN A 447 5.05 5.76 -14.41
C ASN A 447 4.20 6.61 -13.47
N SER A 448 4.41 7.91 -13.39
CA SER A 448 3.55 8.81 -12.62
C SER A 448 2.08 8.63 -13.01
N ARG A 449 1.78 8.70 -14.30
CA ARG A 449 0.41 8.54 -14.83
C ARG A 449 -0.14 7.13 -14.66
N LYS A 450 0.74 6.11 -14.80
CA LYS A 450 0.36 4.71 -14.59
C LYS A 450 -0.22 4.49 -13.19
N PHE A 451 0.36 5.08 -12.17
CA PHE A 451 -0.12 4.92 -10.81
C PHE A 451 -1.50 5.56 -10.61
N VAL A 452 -1.71 6.75 -11.12
CA VAL A 452 -3.03 7.43 -11.10
C VAL A 452 -4.09 6.62 -11.86
N SER A 453 -3.78 6.20 -13.09
CA SER A 453 -4.74 5.46 -13.93
C SER A 453 -5.08 4.07 -13.41
N ARG A 454 -4.23 3.48 -12.59
CA ARG A 454 -4.43 2.17 -11.96
C ARG A 454 -5.07 2.24 -10.57
N ASP A 455 -5.29 3.43 -10.04
CA ASP A 455 -6.03 3.59 -8.78
C ASP A 455 -7.51 3.32 -9.00
N MET A 456 -7.88 2.05 -8.84
CA MET A 456 -9.24 1.57 -9.00
C MET A 456 -10.04 1.53 -7.69
N ARG A 457 -9.45 1.98 -6.59
CA ARG A 457 -10.13 2.03 -5.30
C ARG A 457 -11.35 2.92 -5.36
N ARG A 458 -12.49 2.42 -4.92
CA ARG A 458 -13.70 3.23 -4.66
C ARG A 458 -13.64 3.86 -3.27
N GLN A 459 -13.21 3.06 -2.30
CA GLN A 459 -12.95 3.53 -0.94
C GLN A 459 -11.49 4.00 -0.82
N LYS A 460 -11.28 5.30 -0.92
CA LYS A 460 -9.95 5.93 -0.86
C LYS A 460 -9.63 6.37 0.56
N LEU A 461 -9.54 5.43 1.48
CA LEU A 461 -9.26 5.72 2.89
C LEU A 461 -7.83 6.23 3.10
N GLN A 462 -6.84 5.64 2.45
CA GLN A 462 -5.49 6.17 2.45
C GLN A 462 -5.32 7.18 1.32
N ASN A 463 -5.05 8.42 1.66
CA ASN A 463 -4.69 9.47 0.73
C ASN A 463 -3.28 9.26 0.18
N ILE A 464 -3.06 9.54 -1.12
CA ILE A 464 -1.79 9.23 -1.80
C ILE A 464 -1.36 10.39 -2.68
N GLU A 465 -0.13 10.88 -2.47
CA GLU A 465 0.52 11.80 -3.39
C GLU A 465 1.16 11.02 -4.54
N PHE A 466 0.66 11.22 -5.76
CA PHE A 466 1.15 10.54 -6.95
C PHE A 466 2.16 11.35 -7.77
N GLU A 467 2.23 12.66 -7.56
CA GLU A 467 3.14 13.53 -8.30
C GLU A 467 4.61 13.24 -7.97
N THR A 468 5.44 13.18 -8.99
CA THR A 468 6.88 12.94 -8.80
C THR A 468 7.58 14.13 -8.15
N LEU A 469 7.16 15.35 -8.52
CA LEU A 469 7.58 16.59 -7.89
C LEU A 469 6.53 17.05 -6.89
N ALA A 470 6.80 16.80 -5.64
CA ALA A 470 5.97 17.18 -4.50
C ALA A 470 6.86 17.75 -3.39
N PRO A 471 6.32 18.33 -2.33
CA PRO A 471 7.13 18.98 -1.30
C PRO A 471 8.29 18.14 -0.77
N ASP A 472 8.10 16.84 -0.52
CA ASP A 472 9.14 15.91 -0.05
C ASP A 472 10.32 15.80 -1.02
N THR A 473 10.06 15.56 -2.30
CA THR A 473 11.09 15.42 -3.33
C THR A 473 11.77 16.76 -3.66
N VAL A 474 11.04 17.86 -3.54
CA VAL A 474 11.56 19.21 -3.74
C VAL A 474 12.57 19.56 -2.64
N GLU A 475 12.29 19.24 -1.38
CA GLU A 475 13.22 19.46 -0.28
C GLU A 475 14.45 18.52 -0.36
N GLU A 476 14.27 17.28 -0.82
CA GLU A 476 15.41 16.40 -1.17
C GLU A 476 16.29 17.03 -2.26
N ILE A 477 15.70 17.63 -3.32
CA ILE A 477 16.44 18.30 -4.40
C ILE A 477 17.20 19.51 -3.86
N ILE A 478 16.59 20.35 -3.03
CA ILE A 478 17.25 21.52 -2.43
C ILE A 478 18.45 21.08 -1.58
N THR A 479 18.26 20.05 -0.78
CA THR A 479 19.36 19.44 0.00
C THR A 479 20.47 18.90 -0.92
N ALA A 480 20.11 18.24 -2.01
CA ALA A 480 21.03 17.69 -2.99
C ALA A 480 21.85 18.79 -3.70
N LEU A 481 21.23 19.94 -4.04
CA LEU A 481 21.93 21.10 -4.62
C LEU A 481 23.06 21.58 -3.69
N SER A 482 22.76 21.80 -2.41
CA SER A 482 23.76 22.23 -1.42
C SER A 482 24.91 21.22 -1.28
N LYS A 483 24.61 19.92 -1.32
CA LYS A 483 25.65 18.87 -1.29
C LYS A 483 26.51 18.88 -2.55
N LEU A 484 25.93 19.03 -3.72
CA LEU A 484 26.67 19.12 -4.99
C LEU A 484 27.56 20.34 -4.99
N GLU A 485 27.11 21.50 -4.52
CA GLU A 485 27.89 22.73 -4.39
C GLU A 485 29.11 22.49 -3.48
N ARG A 486 28.88 21.98 -2.27
CA ARG A 486 29.96 21.68 -1.32
C ARG A 486 31.00 20.69 -1.87
N TRP A 487 30.55 19.57 -2.44
CA TRP A 487 31.46 18.54 -2.96
C TRP A 487 32.23 19.00 -4.20
N THR A 488 31.60 19.86 -5.03
CA THR A 488 32.30 20.47 -6.19
C THR A 488 33.38 21.44 -5.75
N ALA A 489 33.12 22.30 -4.76
CA ALA A 489 34.15 23.18 -4.19
C ALA A 489 35.32 22.38 -3.62
N LYS A 490 35.03 21.32 -2.86
CA LYS A 490 36.07 20.44 -2.32
C LYS A 490 36.91 19.77 -3.43
N ALA A 491 36.28 19.31 -4.52
CA ALA A 491 37.00 18.74 -5.66
C ALA A 491 37.89 19.78 -6.35
N TRP A 492 37.39 21.01 -6.52
CA TRP A 492 38.10 22.10 -7.13
C TRP A 492 39.32 22.54 -6.30
N LEU A 493 39.20 22.59 -4.96
CA LEU A 493 40.32 22.90 -4.03
C LEU A 493 41.41 21.81 -4.09
N ARG A 494 41.00 20.53 -4.06
CA ARG A 494 41.91 19.37 -4.17
C ARG A 494 42.73 19.41 -5.45
N GLU A 495 42.09 19.72 -6.59
CA GLU A 495 42.79 19.83 -7.89
C GLU A 495 43.89 20.90 -7.86
N ARG A 496 43.73 21.94 -7.04
CA ARG A 496 44.69 23.06 -6.87
C ARG A 496 45.66 22.86 -5.71
N GLY A 497 45.63 21.72 -5.04
CA GLY A 497 46.50 21.44 -3.90
C GLY A 497 46.19 22.29 -2.67
N GLN A 498 44.98 22.85 -2.58
CA GLN A 498 44.53 23.65 -1.44
C GLN A 498 43.92 22.76 -0.34
N GLU A 499 44.05 23.23 0.90
CA GLU A 499 43.51 22.52 2.06
C GLU A 499 41.96 22.61 2.09
N VAL A 500 41.32 21.45 2.09
CA VAL A 500 39.87 21.35 1.89
C VAL A 500 39.10 21.65 3.17
N ASP A 501 39.66 21.28 4.33
CA ASP A 501 38.99 21.38 5.62
C ASP A 501 39.15 22.75 6.31
N ALA A 502 39.81 23.69 5.64
CA ALA A 502 40.08 25.04 6.16
C ALA A 502 38.89 26.01 5.97
N LEU A 503 37.95 25.72 5.06
CA LEU A 503 36.85 26.62 4.73
C LEU A 503 35.53 26.20 5.44
N PRO A 504 34.74 27.20 5.93
CA PRO A 504 33.42 26.97 6.43
C PRO A 504 32.47 26.41 5.34
N ASP A 505 31.47 25.64 5.73
CA ASP A 505 30.49 25.07 4.79
C ASP A 505 29.81 26.13 3.91
N GLU A 506 29.49 27.29 4.45
CA GLU A 506 28.84 28.39 3.71
C GLU A 506 29.75 28.90 2.56
N GLU A 507 31.05 29.02 2.79
CA GLU A 507 32.03 29.45 1.78
C GLU A 507 32.24 28.35 0.72
N LEU A 508 32.26 27.07 1.13
CA LEU A 508 32.31 25.94 0.20
C LEU A 508 31.09 25.93 -0.70
N ILE A 509 29.89 26.13 -0.15
CA ILE A 509 28.64 26.20 -0.91
C ILE A 509 28.65 27.35 -1.91
N ALA A 510 29.07 28.55 -1.49
CA ALA A 510 29.16 29.73 -2.37
C ALA A 510 30.14 29.48 -3.52
N THR A 511 31.33 28.97 -3.22
CA THR A 511 32.35 28.62 -4.21
C THR A 511 31.87 27.56 -5.19
N GLY A 512 31.25 26.50 -4.68
CA GLY A 512 30.73 25.44 -5.53
C GLY A 512 29.59 25.88 -6.43
N LYS A 513 28.71 26.76 -5.95
CA LYS A 513 27.68 27.41 -6.73
C LYS A 513 28.23 28.20 -7.91
N GLU A 514 29.28 28.95 -7.70
CA GLU A 514 29.99 29.70 -8.77
C GLU A 514 30.55 28.73 -9.81
N ILE A 515 31.26 27.69 -9.37
CA ILE A 515 31.87 26.69 -10.25
C ILE A 515 30.80 25.94 -11.06
N LEU A 516 29.73 25.48 -10.43
CA LEU A 516 28.63 24.75 -11.09
C LEU A 516 27.80 25.63 -12.04
N SER A 517 27.85 26.96 -11.85
CA SER A 517 27.24 27.92 -12.78
C SER A 517 28.10 28.22 -13.99
N GLY A 518 29.37 27.79 -13.99
CA GLY A 518 30.33 27.92 -15.07
C GLY A 518 30.12 26.92 -16.21
N SER A 519 31.18 26.59 -16.95
CA SER A 519 31.09 25.70 -18.10
C SER A 519 31.04 24.20 -17.70
N GLU A 520 30.32 23.40 -18.47
CA GLU A 520 30.27 21.94 -18.28
C GLU A 520 31.69 21.31 -18.38
N GLU A 521 32.56 21.86 -19.24
CA GLU A 521 33.92 21.36 -19.45
C GLU A 521 34.77 21.51 -18.21
N SER A 522 34.70 22.66 -17.51
CA SER A 522 35.50 22.93 -16.31
C SER A 522 35.08 22.00 -15.16
N VAL A 523 33.77 21.77 -14.97
CA VAL A 523 33.25 20.86 -13.93
C VAL A 523 33.53 19.40 -14.30
N GLY A 524 33.45 19.05 -15.59
CA GLY A 524 33.65 17.69 -16.07
C GLY A 524 35.05 17.12 -15.86
N ARG A 525 36.05 17.95 -15.57
CA ARG A 525 37.42 17.55 -15.24
C ARG A 525 37.60 17.20 -13.76
N LEU A 526 36.67 17.66 -12.90
CA LEU A 526 36.78 17.46 -11.46
C LEU A 526 36.31 16.05 -11.06
N GLU A 527 37.06 15.39 -10.20
CA GLU A 527 36.62 14.17 -9.52
C GLU A 527 35.82 14.54 -8.28
N ILE A 528 34.49 14.67 -8.46
CA ILE A 528 33.57 15.04 -7.39
C ILE A 528 33.23 13.79 -6.58
N ARG A 529 33.59 13.79 -5.30
CA ARG A 529 33.36 12.67 -4.38
C ARG A 529 32.16 12.95 -3.46
N GLY A 530 31.20 12.02 -3.40
CA GLY A 530 30.11 12.01 -2.44
C GLY A 530 30.59 11.57 -1.06
N GLU A 531 30.21 12.30 -0.02
CA GLU A 531 30.61 12.01 1.36
C GLU A 531 29.45 11.30 2.09
N MET A 532 29.75 10.33 2.96
CA MET A 532 28.80 9.60 3.80
C MET A 532 27.72 8.84 3.02
N MET A 533 28.00 8.43 1.79
CA MET A 533 27.04 7.73 0.93
C MET A 533 27.22 6.20 0.93
N GLU A 534 28.39 5.71 1.33
CA GLU A 534 28.69 4.29 1.48
C GLU A 534 29.58 4.07 2.70
N HIS A 535 29.30 3.01 3.46
CA HIS A 535 30.10 2.61 4.62
C HIS A 535 31.27 1.71 4.18
N SER A 536 32.24 2.30 3.47
CA SER A 536 33.44 1.61 2.99
C SER A 536 34.65 2.56 2.94
N GLY A 537 35.82 2.03 2.62
CA GLY A 537 37.02 2.81 2.36
C GLY A 537 37.21 3.28 0.90
N ARG A 538 36.32 2.88 -0.01
CA ARG A 538 36.39 3.21 -1.43
C ARG A 538 35.73 4.55 -1.76
N SER A 539 36.00 5.09 -2.93
CA SER A 539 35.44 6.38 -3.35
C SER A 539 34.01 6.23 -3.87
N VAL A 540 33.14 7.19 -3.53
CA VAL A 540 31.85 7.40 -4.17
C VAL A 540 31.96 8.56 -5.14
N ILE A 541 31.77 8.32 -6.44
CA ILE A 541 31.96 9.30 -7.49
C ILE A 541 30.62 9.83 -7.99
N ILE A 542 30.47 11.15 -8.02
CA ILE A 542 29.30 11.85 -8.55
C ILE A 542 29.49 12.09 -10.03
N LEU A 543 28.68 11.44 -10.85
CA LEU A 543 28.73 11.56 -12.30
C LEU A 543 27.85 12.71 -12.80
N LYS A 544 28.32 13.43 -13.84
CA LYS A 544 27.53 14.48 -14.53
C LYS A 544 27.02 15.59 -13.59
N ALA A 545 27.78 15.97 -12.59
CA ALA A 545 27.37 16.92 -11.55
C ALA A 545 26.85 18.26 -12.10
N HIS A 546 27.48 18.83 -13.13
CA HIS A 546 27.03 20.07 -13.77
C HIS A 546 25.62 19.91 -14.38
N LYS A 547 25.40 18.89 -15.20
CA LYS A 547 24.08 18.63 -15.80
C LYS A 547 23.01 18.34 -14.75
N ALA A 548 23.37 17.56 -13.72
CA ALA A 548 22.48 17.23 -12.61
C ALA A 548 22.06 18.49 -11.83
N TYR A 549 23.02 19.39 -11.54
CA TYR A 549 22.77 20.66 -10.86
C TYR A 549 21.73 21.51 -11.61
N HIS A 550 21.92 21.70 -12.91
CA HIS A 550 21.00 22.46 -13.74
C HIS A 550 19.63 21.75 -13.92
N SER A 551 19.63 20.43 -13.98
CA SER A 551 18.40 19.63 -14.01
C SER A 551 17.59 19.80 -12.73
N TYR A 552 18.21 19.72 -11.57
CA TYR A 552 17.54 19.97 -10.29
C TYR A 552 16.95 21.38 -10.21
N LYS A 553 17.68 22.39 -10.64
CA LYS A 553 17.14 23.77 -10.70
C LYS A 553 15.94 23.87 -11.64
N ALA A 554 15.99 23.22 -12.79
CA ALA A 554 14.85 23.17 -13.71
C ALA A 554 13.64 22.46 -13.09
N MET A 555 13.86 21.36 -12.37
CA MET A 555 12.78 20.63 -11.66
C MET A 555 12.11 21.52 -10.60
N LEU A 556 12.87 22.30 -9.84
CA LEU A 556 12.32 23.23 -8.85
C LEU A 556 11.46 24.33 -9.51
N VAL A 557 11.95 24.94 -10.60
CA VAL A 557 11.17 25.95 -11.34
C VAL A 557 9.89 25.35 -11.89
N TYR A 558 9.98 24.16 -12.49
CA TYR A 558 8.84 23.46 -13.06
C TYR A 558 7.79 23.13 -12.00
N TYR A 559 8.22 22.60 -10.84
CA TYR A 559 7.33 22.35 -9.70
C TYR A 559 6.64 23.63 -9.24
N ALA A 560 7.40 24.68 -8.99
CA ALA A 560 6.87 25.93 -8.45
C ALA A 560 5.85 26.54 -9.42
N VAL A 561 6.23 26.72 -10.69
CA VAL A 561 5.36 27.35 -11.69
C VAL A 561 4.13 26.50 -11.99
N SER A 562 4.25 25.18 -12.11
CA SER A 562 3.11 24.31 -12.40
C SER A 562 2.03 24.39 -11.30
N ASN A 563 2.44 24.40 -10.02
CA ASN A 563 1.50 24.53 -8.91
C ASN A 563 0.84 25.91 -8.84
N LEU A 564 1.63 26.98 -9.03
CA LEU A 564 1.11 28.35 -8.99
C LEU A 564 0.23 28.64 -10.21
N ALA A 565 0.59 28.16 -11.39
CA ALA A 565 -0.24 28.28 -12.59
C ALA A 565 -1.59 27.56 -12.42
N GLY A 566 -1.57 26.34 -11.89
CA GLY A 566 -2.79 25.60 -11.55
C GLY A 566 -3.69 26.36 -10.56
N PHE A 567 -3.09 26.93 -9.51
CA PHE A 567 -3.78 27.76 -8.54
C PHE A 567 -4.44 28.98 -9.20
N LEU A 568 -3.68 29.76 -9.97
CA LEU A 568 -4.18 30.96 -10.65
C LEU A 568 -5.24 30.66 -11.71
N THR A 569 -5.16 29.50 -12.34
CA THR A 569 -6.20 29.04 -13.28
C THR A 569 -7.52 28.74 -12.56
N SER A 570 -7.45 28.22 -11.33
CA SER A 570 -8.63 27.98 -10.49
C SER A 570 -9.19 29.27 -9.85
N GLN A 571 -8.43 30.38 -9.87
CA GLN A 571 -8.75 31.67 -9.27
C GLN A 571 -8.64 32.78 -10.31
N PRO A 572 -9.54 32.85 -11.31
CA PRO A 572 -9.41 33.77 -12.45
C PRO A 572 -9.44 35.25 -12.06
N GLU A 573 -10.07 35.61 -10.95
CA GLU A 573 -10.19 37.02 -10.48
C GLU A 573 -9.00 37.48 -9.60
N MET A 574 -8.10 36.54 -9.19
CA MET A 574 -7.00 36.87 -8.30
C MET A 574 -5.89 37.63 -9.02
N ASP A 575 -5.53 38.81 -8.52
CA ASP A 575 -4.40 39.58 -9.02
C ASP A 575 -3.06 39.10 -8.44
N PHE A 576 -1.95 39.64 -8.94
CA PHE A 576 -0.60 39.26 -8.56
C PHE A 576 -0.29 39.54 -7.08
N ASP A 577 -0.70 40.71 -6.58
CA ASP A 577 -0.43 41.12 -5.20
C ASP A 577 -1.24 40.29 -4.22
N SER A 578 -2.49 40.01 -4.53
CA SER A 578 -3.36 39.12 -3.76
C SER A 578 -2.81 37.67 -3.71
N MET A 579 -2.26 37.17 -4.81
CA MET A 579 -1.56 35.87 -4.82
C MET A 579 -0.35 35.88 -3.87
N CYS A 580 0.47 36.93 -3.94
CA CYS A 580 1.64 37.06 -3.10
C CYS A 580 1.30 37.15 -1.60
N GLU A 581 0.20 37.84 -1.26
CA GLU A 581 -0.29 37.94 0.09
C GLU A 581 -0.86 36.60 0.60
N HIS A 582 -1.65 35.90 -0.23
CA HIS A 582 -2.31 34.65 0.12
C HIS A 582 -1.33 33.46 0.28
N LEU A 583 -0.32 33.39 -0.60
CA LEU A 583 0.64 32.30 -0.63
C LEU A 583 1.96 32.61 0.06
N GLY A 584 2.19 33.89 0.42
CA GLY A 584 3.41 34.33 1.10
C GLY A 584 3.59 33.67 2.47
N GLY A 585 4.86 33.54 2.89
CA GLY A 585 5.23 32.94 4.17
C GLY A 585 6.55 32.18 4.10
N SER A 586 6.95 31.62 5.23
CA SER A 586 8.15 30.77 5.30
C SER A 586 7.91 29.44 4.59
N ARG A 587 8.97 28.94 3.94
CA ARG A 587 8.94 27.60 3.33
C ARG A 587 8.98 26.53 4.43
N GLU A 588 8.01 25.62 4.39
CA GLU A 588 8.06 24.39 5.20
C GLU A 588 9.11 23.44 4.58
N THR A 589 10.14 23.10 5.34
CA THR A 589 11.31 22.36 4.84
C THR A 589 11.33 20.88 5.21
N PHE A 590 10.45 20.47 6.13
CA PHE A 590 10.40 19.10 6.60
C PHE A 590 9.05 18.46 6.31
N TRP A 591 9.04 17.61 5.29
CA TRP A 591 7.86 16.87 4.87
C TRP A 591 8.08 15.38 5.03
N MET A 592 7.08 14.72 5.58
CA MET A 592 7.10 13.28 5.77
C MET A 592 6.01 12.58 4.95
N ASN A 593 6.36 11.42 4.43
CA ASN A 593 5.40 10.53 3.78
C ASN A 593 4.79 9.59 4.81
N LEU A 594 3.52 9.83 5.14
CA LEU A 594 2.74 9.06 6.09
C LEU A 594 1.81 8.11 5.34
N GLY A 595 2.32 6.94 4.99
CA GLY A 595 1.53 5.92 4.30
C GLY A 595 1.16 6.23 2.84
N GLY A 596 1.74 7.27 2.25
CA GLY A 596 1.38 7.80 0.92
C GLY A 596 0.95 9.26 0.94
N GLN A 597 0.44 9.74 2.05
CA GLN A 597 0.06 11.14 2.28
C GLN A 597 1.28 11.94 2.75
N LEU A 598 1.48 13.12 2.15
CA LEU A 598 2.54 14.03 2.60
C LEU A 598 2.02 14.98 3.68
N MET A 599 2.76 15.08 4.77
CA MET A 599 2.45 16.00 5.88
C MET A 599 3.70 16.75 6.32
N PRO A 600 3.58 18.03 6.72
CA PRO A 600 4.65 18.71 7.46
C PRO A 600 5.00 18.00 8.77
N GLU A 601 6.26 18.01 9.17
CA GLU A 601 6.71 17.33 10.39
C GLU A 601 6.02 17.88 11.66
N ASN A 602 5.80 19.19 11.72
CA ASN A 602 5.10 19.84 12.82
C ASN A 602 3.64 19.36 13.00
N GLU A 603 2.95 19.02 11.90
CA GLU A 603 1.61 18.44 11.98
C GLU A 603 1.63 16.99 12.48
N ILE A 604 2.67 16.24 12.15
CA ILE A 604 2.87 14.89 12.71
C ILE A 604 3.18 14.96 14.22
N ASP A 605 3.99 15.91 14.64
CA ASP A 605 4.28 16.11 16.05
C ASP A 605 3.03 16.51 16.84
N ARG A 606 2.18 17.37 16.27
CA ARG A 606 0.88 17.72 16.84
C ARG A 606 -0.03 16.50 16.92
N LEU A 607 -0.14 15.74 15.84
CA LEU A 607 -0.94 14.51 15.80
C LEU A 607 -0.51 13.51 16.88
N ARG A 608 0.80 13.29 17.06
CA ARG A 608 1.35 12.41 18.11
C ARG A 608 0.98 12.91 19.51
N SER A 609 1.12 14.21 19.75
CA SER A 609 0.75 14.85 21.01
C SER A 609 -0.74 14.70 21.30
N ASP A 610 -1.59 14.94 20.30
CA ASP A 610 -3.05 14.85 20.44
C ASP A 610 -3.51 13.41 20.71
N ILE A 611 -2.86 12.41 20.09
CA ILE A 611 -3.10 11.00 20.42
C ILE A 611 -2.60 10.68 21.83
N GLY A 612 -1.36 11.02 22.16
CA GLY A 612 -0.74 10.70 23.45
C GLY A 612 -1.47 11.31 24.65
N THR A 613 -2.02 12.52 24.49
CA THR A 613 -2.84 13.20 25.51
C THR A 613 -4.31 12.76 25.52
N GLY A 614 -4.76 12.02 24.51
CA GLY A 614 -6.13 11.53 24.37
C GLY A 614 -7.13 12.55 23.84
N ILE A 615 -6.67 13.64 23.21
CA ILE A 615 -7.52 14.54 22.42
C ILE A 615 -8.08 13.75 21.22
N LEU A 616 -7.23 12.96 20.56
CA LEU A 616 -7.62 11.96 19.58
C LEU A 616 -7.63 10.60 20.29
N ASP A 617 -8.79 10.11 20.65
CA ASP A 617 -8.97 8.93 21.52
C ASP A 617 -9.47 7.68 20.78
N SER A 618 -9.67 7.77 19.47
CA SER A 618 -10.14 6.69 18.61
C SER A 618 -9.47 6.72 17.25
N TRP A 619 -9.38 5.58 16.57
CA TRP A 619 -8.85 5.50 15.20
C TRP A 619 -9.70 6.30 14.21
N GLU A 620 -11.00 6.37 14.40
CA GLU A 620 -11.88 7.23 13.60
C GLU A 620 -11.48 8.70 13.71
N ALA A 621 -11.20 9.20 14.91
CA ALA A 621 -10.74 10.58 15.12
C ALA A 621 -9.37 10.83 14.49
N VAL A 622 -8.46 9.83 14.51
CA VAL A 622 -7.15 9.92 13.86
C VAL A 622 -7.31 9.96 12.33
N HIS A 623 -8.15 9.10 11.75
CA HIS A 623 -8.39 9.08 10.30
C HIS A 623 -9.07 10.36 9.83
N ASN A 624 -10.03 10.90 10.58
CA ASN A 624 -10.64 12.19 10.28
C ASN A 624 -9.58 13.32 10.28
N ARG A 625 -8.59 13.26 11.19
CA ARG A 625 -7.48 14.23 11.18
C ARG A 625 -6.59 14.07 9.93
N TYR A 626 -6.35 12.83 9.46
CA TYR A 626 -5.63 12.64 8.19
C TYR A 626 -6.36 13.26 7.02
N ASP A 627 -7.68 13.13 6.97
CA ASP A 627 -8.51 13.72 5.91
C ASP A 627 -8.53 15.25 5.99
N GLU A 628 -8.67 15.85 7.18
CA GLU A 628 -8.54 17.30 7.38
C GLU A 628 -7.20 17.85 6.88
N LEU A 629 -6.10 17.16 7.16
CA LEU A 629 -4.77 17.54 6.70
C LEU A 629 -4.63 17.38 5.19
N TRP A 630 -5.28 16.38 4.60
CA TRP A 630 -5.29 16.17 3.15
C TRP A 630 -6.13 17.22 2.41
N ASP A 631 -7.27 17.61 2.96
CA ASP A 631 -8.10 18.67 2.42
C ASP A 631 -7.34 20.02 2.35
N ASN A 632 -6.46 20.25 3.32
CA ASN A 632 -5.59 21.43 3.37
C ASN A 632 -4.27 21.25 2.59
N TYR A 633 -3.97 20.03 2.11
CA TYR A 633 -2.69 19.77 1.44
C TYR A 633 -2.50 20.58 0.17
N GLY A 634 -3.57 20.80 -0.61
CA GLY A 634 -3.52 21.57 -1.85
C GLY A 634 -2.96 22.98 -1.63
N ILE A 635 -3.51 23.71 -0.66
CA ILE A 635 -3.04 25.07 -0.33
C ILE A 635 -1.64 25.05 0.32
N SER A 636 -1.34 24.07 1.14
CA SER A 636 0.00 23.93 1.74
C SER A 636 1.06 23.69 0.67
N ARG A 637 0.77 22.86 -0.34
CA ARG A 637 1.63 22.61 -1.49
C ARG A 637 1.82 23.87 -2.35
N GLN A 638 0.78 24.68 -2.54
CA GLN A 638 0.87 25.94 -3.27
C GLN A 638 1.71 26.98 -2.54
N LYS A 639 1.57 27.09 -1.21
CA LYS A 639 2.44 27.95 -0.37
C LYS A 639 3.89 27.48 -0.44
N HIS A 640 4.12 26.17 -0.35
CA HIS A 640 5.45 25.60 -0.51
C HIS A 640 6.05 25.89 -1.90
N ALA A 641 5.25 25.78 -2.97
CA ALA A 641 5.67 26.11 -4.34
C ALA A 641 6.03 27.58 -4.49
N PHE A 642 5.24 28.50 -3.90
CA PHE A 642 5.54 29.93 -3.87
C PHE A 642 6.86 30.23 -3.16
N ALA A 643 7.04 29.71 -1.95
CA ALA A 643 8.26 29.89 -1.18
C ALA A 643 9.48 29.23 -1.86
N THR A 644 9.30 28.12 -2.58
CA THR A 644 10.33 27.51 -3.41
C THR A 644 10.76 28.42 -4.56
N LEU A 645 9.81 29.11 -5.20
CA LEU A 645 10.13 30.08 -6.25
C LEU A 645 10.93 31.26 -5.71
N CYS A 646 10.54 31.79 -4.54
CA CYS A 646 11.29 32.82 -3.83
C CYS A 646 12.73 32.37 -3.53
N TYR A 647 12.90 31.12 -3.05
CA TYR A 647 14.22 30.52 -2.80
C TYR A 647 15.09 30.44 -4.06
N ILE A 648 14.52 29.98 -5.20
CA ILE A 648 15.27 29.84 -6.46
C ILE A 648 15.81 31.19 -6.95
N TYR A 649 14.99 32.24 -6.86
CA TYR A 649 15.35 33.59 -7.29
C TYR A 649 16.03 34.42 -6.19
N ASN A 650 16.29 33.84 -5.02
CA ASN A 650 16.92 34.47 -3.87
C ASN A 650 16.26 35.81 -3.52
N THR A 651 14.95 35.79 -3.34
CA THR A 651 14.14 36.97 -3.03
C THR A 651 13.15 36.67 -1.90
N GLU A 652 12.92 37.65 -1.05
CA GLU A 652 11.87 37.56 -0.01
C GLU A 652 10.46 37.84 -0.58
N LYS A 653 10.40 38.61 -1.68
CA LYS A 653 9.15 38.99 -2.31
C LYS A 653 9.23 38.80 -3.82
N LEU A 654 8.28 38.06 -4.40
CA LEU A 654 8.15 37.96 -5.84
C LEU A 654 7.78 39.33 -6.45
N THR A 655 8.34 39.60 -7.62
CA THR A 655 7.96 40.74 -8.46
C THR A 655 7.33 40.26 -9.77
N PRO A 656 6.51 41.05 -10.44
CA PRO A 656 5.97 40.67 -11.75
C PRO A 656 7.05 40.28 -12.77
N GLY A 657 8.21 40.96 -12.73
CA GLY A 657 9.34 40.64 -13.61
C GLY A 657 9.98 39.27 -13.32
N ILE A 658 10.14 38.90 -12.04
CA ILE A 658 10.64 37.57 -11.65
C ILE A 658 9.62 36.49 -12.03
N TRP A 659 8.32 36.79 -11.82
CA TRP A 659 7.24 35.89 -12.19
C TRP A 659 7.19 35.63 -13.70
N ASP A 660 7.24 36.70 -14.56
CA ASP A 660 7.30 36.53 -16.01
C ASP A 660 8.53 35.72 -16.46
N ALA A 661 9.70 35.97 -15.86
CA ALA A 661 10.91 35.18 -16.14
C ALA A 661 10.75 33.70 -15.78
N ALA A 662 10.09 33.39 -14.66
CA ALA A 662 9.78 32.02 -14.25
C ALA A 662 8.80 31.33 -15.19
N LEU A 663 7.75 32.06 -15.63
CA LEU A 663 6.79 31.56 -16.63
C LEU A 663 7.49 31.24 -17.96
N VAL A 664 8.34 32.14 -18.48
CA VAL A 664 9.14 31.89 -19.69
C VAL A 664 10.01 30.66 -19.53
N LYS A 665 10.69 30.54 -18.39
CA LYS A 665 11.54 29.38 -18.11
C LYS A 665 10.76 28.08 -18.05
N SER A 666 9.56 28.10 -17.52
CA SER A 666 8.70 26.92 -17.46
C SER A 666 8.24 26.43 -18.83
N ILE A 667 8.04 27.33 -19.81
CA ILE A 667 7.78 26.97 -21.21
C ILE A 667 8.94 26.15 -21.78
N GLU A 668 10.18 26.65 -21.64
CA GLU A 668 11.38 25.95 -22.08
C GLU A 668 11.49 24.56 -21.46
N ILE A 669 11.23 24.46 -20.15
CA ILE A 669 11.30 23.20 -19.41
C ILE A 669 10.20 22.24 -19.89
N LYS A 670 8.96 22.70 -20.09
CA LYS A 670 7.88 21.82 -20.58
C LYS A 670 8.15 21.31 -21.98
N GLN A 671 8.71 22.14 -22.86
CA GLN A 671 9.18 21.73 -24.18
C GLN A 671 10.29 20.69 -24.09
N PHE A 672 11.27 20.92 -23.20
CA PHE A 672 12.34 19.95 -22.92
C PHE A 672 11.76 18.61 -22.44
N VAL A 673 10.81 18.59 -21.51
CA VAL A 673 10.15 17.36 -21.03
C VAL A 673 9.51 16.60 -22.19
N ARG A 674 8.71 17.30 -23.03
CA ARG A 674 8.07 16.73 -24.22
C ARG A 674 9.12 16.09 -25.14
N ASP A 675 10.18 16.82 -25.43
CA ASP A 675 11.22 16.38 -26.37
C ASP A 675 12.02 15.19 -25.79
N GLN A 676 12.32 15.21 -24.48
CA GLN A 676 12.99 14.10 -23.82
C GLN A 676 12.10 12.85 -23.70
N VAL A 677 10.80 12.99 -23.49
CA VAL A 677 9.87 11.86 -23.55
C VAL A 677 9.95 11.19 -24.91
N TYR A 678 9.90 11.97 -25.99
CA TYR A 678 10.04 11.46 -27.34
C TYR A 678 11.41 10.83 -27.60
N LEU A 679 12.50 11.53 -27.33
CA LEU A 679 13.88 11.09 -27.59
C LEU A 679 14.26 9.84 -26.79
N THR A 680 13.87 9.77 -25.54
CA THR A 680 14.20 8.59 -24.73
C THR A 680 13.41 7.36 -25.14
N ARG A 681 12.18 7.53 -25.67
CA ARG A 681 11.40 6.44 -26.24
C ARG A 681 11.88 6.06 -27.65
N LYS A 682 12.31 7.03 -28.45
CA LYS A 682 12.79 6.80 -29.82
C LYS A 682 13.96 5.82 -29.89
N LYS A 683 14.81 5.79 -28.86
CA LYS A 683 15.89 4.80 -28.73
C LYS A 683 15.42 3.35 -28.85
N ASP A 684 14.17 3.07 -28.48
CA ASP A 684 13.62 1.72 -28.58
C ASP A 684 13.25 1.34 -30.03
N TYR A 685 13.00 2.33 -30.88
CA TYR A 685 12.65 2.16 -32.30
C TYR A 685 13.85 2.22 -33.24
N ASP A 686 14.92 2.93 -32.86
CA ASP A 686 16.09 3.18 -33.74
C ASP A 686 17.32 2.33 -33.34
N ASN A 687 17.31 1.64 -32.20
CA ASN A 687 18.45 0.83 -31.78
C ASN A 687 18.65 -0.38 -32.66
N PRO A 688 19.80 -0.51 -33.39
CA PRO A 688 20.04 -1.62 -34.32
C PRO A 688 19.90 -3.01 -33.70
N PHE A 689 20.31 -3.15 -32.40
CA PHE A 689 20.20 -4.45 -31.73
C PHE A 689 18.75 -4.80 -31.33
N ARG A 690 17.86 -3.81 -31.21
CA ARG A 690 16.43 -4.07 -31.01
C ARG A 690 15.71 -4.33 -32.32
N ILE A 691 16.19 -3.72 -33.42
CA ILE A 691 15.61 -3.87 -34.77
C ILE A 691 15.99 -5.21 -35.39
N MET A 692 17.17 -5.74 -35.11
CA MET A 692 17.67 -6.98 -35.72
C MET A 692 16.82 -8.24 -35.50
N ILE A 693 15.89 -8.19 -34.55
CA ILE A 693 14.94 -9.27 -34.27
C ILE A 693 13.78 -9.33 -35.27
N PHE A 694 13.56 -8.26 -36.02
CA PHE A 694 12.52 -8.19 -37.06
C PHE A 694 13.10 -8.52 -38.44
N ARG A 695 12.35 -9.24 -39.26
CA ARG A 695 12.77 -9.63 -40.62
C ARG A 695 12.88 -8.45 -41.57
N ASN A 696 12.01 -7.44 -41.35
CA ASN A 696 11.94 -6.22 -42.15
C ASN A 696 11.15 -5.11 -41.42
N ASP A 697 11.09 -3.93 -42.01
CA ASP A 697 10.39 -2.76 -41.41
C ASP A 697 8.87 -2.96 -41.33
N ASP A 698 8.25 -3.70 -42.25
CA ASP A 698 6.82 -3.97 -42.24
C ASP A 698 6.46 -4.85 -41.02
N GLU A 699 7.25 -5.88 -40.75
CA GLU A 699 7.08 -6.70 -39.54
C GLU A 699 7.31 -5.88 -38.25
N LYS A 700 8.37 -5.06 -38.21
CA LYS A 700 8.63 -4.15 -37.10
C LYS A 700 7.42 -3.25 -36.84
N LYS A 701 6.88 -2.61 -37.88
CA LYS A 701 5.72 -1.73 -37.76
C LYS A 701 4.46 -2.49 -37.33
N ALA A 702 4.25 -3.69 -37.80
CA ALA A 702 3.12 -4.53 -37.43
C ALA A 702 3.17 -4.99 -35.94
N VAL A 703 4.38 -5.21 -35.39
CA VAL A 703 4.59 -5.76 -34.04
C VAL A 703 4.67 -4.67 -32.97
N ILE A 704 5.43 -3.59 -33.22
CA ILE A 704 5.67 -2.54 -32.21
C ILE A 704 5.02 -1.19 -32.56
N GLY A 705 4.37 -1.07 -33.72
CA GLY A 705 3.77 0.16 -34.24
C GLY A 705 4.81 1.18 -34.70
N ASP A 706 4.33 2.40 -34.95
CA ASP A 706 5.16 3.59 -35.17
C ASP A 706 5.26 4.40 -33.88
N ILE A 707 6.38 5.07 -33.65
CA ILE A 707 6.55 5.94 -32.49
C ILE A 707 5.53 7.09 -32.50
N GLU A 708 5.15 7.58 -33.69
CA GLU A 708 4.16 8.65 -33.84
C GLU A 708 2.73 8.19 -33.47
N ASP A 709 2.48 6.88 -33.50
CA ASP A 709 1.21 6.27 -33.10
C ASP A 709 1.14 5.96 -31.60
N ASN A 710 2.21 6.25 -30.84
CA ASN A 710 2.23 5.99 -29.42
C ASN A 710 1.32 6.97 -28.65
N ASP A 711 0.24 6.46 -28.05
CA ASP A 711 -0.77 7.25 -27.36
C ASP A 711 -0.19 8.12 -26.24
N PHE A 712 0.81 7.63 -25.52
CA PHE A 712 1.43 8.41 -24.44
C PHE A 712 2.25 9.60 -24.99
N ILE A 713 2.92 9.43 -26.13
CA ILE A 713 3.64 10.54 -26.77
C ILE A 713 2.66 11.59 -27.27
N ARG A 714 1.52 11.18 -27.88
CA ARG A 714 0.46 12.11 -28.28
C ARG A 714 -0.09 12.88 -27.08
N LEU A 715 -0.44 12.16 -26.00
CA LEU A 715 -0.92 12.76 -24.76
C LEU A 715 0.04 13.84 -24.22
N VAL A 716 1.36 13.53 -24.17
CA VAL A 716 2.35 14.50 -23.67
C VAL A 716 2.46 15.72 -24.60
N ARG A 717 2.30 15.57 -25.91
CA ARG A 717 2.25 16.70 -26.86
C ARG A 717 1.04 17.58 -26.62
N ASP A 718 -0.15 16.98 -26.48
CA ASP A 718 -1.41 17.72 -26.24
C ASP A 718 -1.37 18.49 -24.92
N GLU A 719 -0.90 17.85 -23.86
CA GLU A 719 -0.72 18.50 -22.56
C GLU A 719 0.36 19.60 -22.59
N THR A 720 1.39 19.43 -23.40
CA THR A 720 2.38 20.48 -23.57
C THR A 720 1.74 21.68 -24.24
N ALA A 721 0.95 21.48 -25.30
CA ALA A 721 0.25 22.58 -25.97
C ALA A 721 -0.70 23.33 -25.01
N ALA A 722 -1.51 22.59 -24.25
CA ALA A 722 -2.41 23.18 -23.26
C ALA A 722 -1.65 23.93 -22.14
N PHE A 723 -0.54 23.40 -21.67
CA PHE A 723 0.30 24.08 -20.67
C PHE A 723 0.86 25.40 -21.23
N LEU A 724 1.39 25.39 -22.45
CA LEU A 724 1.92 26.60 -23.09
C LEU A 724 0.85 27.67 -23.26
N GLU A 725 -0.35 27.31 -23.72
CA GLU A 725 -1.49 28.20 -23.87
C GLU A 725 -1.88 28.84 -22.51
N ASN A 726 -1.95 28.02 -21.46
CA ASN A 726 -2.24 28.51 -20.10
C ASN A 726 -1.19 29.50 -19.61
N ILE A 727 0.11 29.17 -19.76
CA ILE A 727 1.20 30.04 -19.33
C ILE A 727 1.19 31.37 -20.09
N GLU A 728 0.97 31.38 -21.40
CA GLU A 728 0.87 32.63 -22.18
C GLU A 728 -0.38 33.47 -21.77
N GLY A 729 -1.49 32.82 -21.42
CA GLY A 729 -2.65 33.45 -20.81
C GLY A 729 -2.33 34.17 -19.51
N LEU A 730 -1.61 33.49 -18.60
CA LEU A 730 -1.15 34.06 -17.32
C LEU A 730 -0.15 35.20 -17.52
N ARG A 731 0.77 35.12 -18.47
CA ARG A 731 1.69 36.21 -18.83
C ARG A 731 0.94 37.43 -19.31
N SER A 732 -0.10 37.27 -20.12
CA SER A 732 -0.94 38.37 -20.61
C SER A 732 -1.76 39.02 -19.51
N ARG A 733 -2.20 38.24 -18.51
CA ARG A 733 -3.01 38.70 -17.36
C ARG A 733 -2.22 39.58 -16.38
N PHE A 734 -0.92 39.33 -16.21
CA PHE A 734 -0.09 40.00 -15.20
C PHE A 734 0.95 40.99 -15.81
N ARG A 735 0.86 41.28 -17.10
CA ARG A 735 1.57 42.38 -17.76
C ARG A 735 0.81 43.67 -17.53
#